data_5cf1c8e2ab7b39eab5be53ba8914ce2e
#
_entry.id   5cf1c8e2ab7b39eab5be53ba8914ce2e
#
_cell.length_a   1.000
_cell.length_b   1.000
_cell.length_c   1.000
_cell.angle_alpha   90.00
_cell.angle_beta   90.00
_cell.angle_gamma   90.00
#
_symmetry.space_group_name_H-M   'P 1'
#
loop_
_entity.id
_entity.type
_entity.pdbx_description
1 polymer ?
#
loop_
_entity_poly.entity_id
_entity_poly.type
_entity_poly.pdbx_seq_one_letter_code
_entity_poly.pdbx_strand_id
1 'polypeptide(L)'
;MSSKYLDIFLKEAQEHLDSLQTNLLVLEKEPGNKPLIHELLRNAHTLKGSARMLGFEDISVIGHRMEDFLKEMEDGERPVDSAAIDLLLQGSDAISRMTEALANGADSPVDLEKFIAAFDQGLSTAAALLDIEKPEAEILGDTIRTSVKTLDSVVNLLGELIINKKRFEDKSEALKALGRSSQGAVATDQIMAFQQALEEDVLYLGYIIQELHAEAMALRMLPLRTITEGFIRMVRDLSKAQGKEIDLEIRGEHIEIDRLLLENLKPMFLHMLTNAVDHGIERPEERVARGKPAKGTVRLTARHEGNNVVIEIRDDGVGMDPAKIKAKALGRGIIDKDEAEMLKDEDALYLTLRQGFSTSEIVTDISGRGVGMDVVKMNIEKVKGNLTLRSEVGAYTEVELTLPLTLAVIDALMISCSGEQYAIPLSYVQETLKIRSSDIATVAGKEVLSVRNITVPLFSLAQILGFEEQKTSIAGGKLAAVILKQRDQIIACTIDKSHGTSEIVVKSLGGQLKKVRHTFGATVMGDGNPALILDVPDIFATAEGASSVGLRRSLQESQTFVSRGNILVVDDSITTRTMEKSILVANGYEVTIAISAEDALDKIGAANFDLVISDVEMPGLNGFELTARLRAIDEYKNTPVIIVSSLSKDEHKRKAIEAGAQAYIVKGAFEQGTLLDTVESLIG
;
A
#
# COMPACT_ATOMS: atom_id res chain seq x y z
N MET A 1 42.41 -5.28 -1.70
CA MET A 1 41.92 -5.81 -0.37
C MET A 1 40.86 -6.87 -0.61
N SER A 2 40.76 -7.88 0.25
CA SER A 2 39.66 -8.86 0.14
C SER A 2 38.36 -8.13 0.53
N SER A 3 37.32 -8.19 -0.32
CA SER A 3 35.97 -7.59 -0.10
C SER A 3 35.42 -7.86 1.31
N LYS A 4 35.72 -9.02 1.87
CA LYS A 4 35.25 -9.44 3.19
C LYS A 4 35.74 -8.56 4.36
N TYR A 5 36.97 -8.01 4.31
CA TYR A 5 37.47 -7.14 5.37
C TYR A 5 36.90 -5.72 5.26
N LEU A 6 36.61 -5.25 4.05
CA LEU A 6 35.94 -4.00 3.80
C LEU A 6 34.51 -4.05 4.37
N ASP A 7 33.74 -5.11 4.08
CA ASP A 7 32.37 -5.26 4.58
C ASP A 7 32.28 -5.30 6.10
N ILE A 8 33.25 -5.95 6.77
CA ILE A 8 33.33 -5.98 8.23
C ILE A 8 33.61 -4.59 8.78
N PHE A 9 34.58 -3.87 8.19
CA PHE A 9 34.92 -2.49 8.61
C PHE A 9 33.75 -1.54 8.44
N LEU A 10 33.08 -1.56 7.30
CA LEU A 10 31.93 -0.68 7.02
C LEU A 10 30.83 -0.87 8.06
N LYS A 11 30.57 -2.13 8.44
CA LYS A 11 29.58 -2.46 9.47
C LYS A 11 30.00 -1.95 10.85
N GLU A 12 31.24 -2.23 11.25
CA GLU A 12 31.77 -1.79 12.56
C GLU A 12 31.82 -0.25 12.64
N ALA A 13 32.25 0.40 11.55
CA ALA A 13 32.30 1.84 11.47
C ALA A 13 30.89 2.46 11.63
N GLN A 14 29.87 1.90 10.99
CA GLN A 14 28.49 2.38 11.13
C GLN A 14 27.97 2.24 12.57
N GLU A 15 28.22 1.10 13.22
CA GLU A 15 27.82 0.88 14.61
C GLU A 15 28.46 1.91 15.58
N HIS A 16 29.73 2.23 15.37
CA HIS A 16 30.43 3.25 16.17
C HIS A 16 29.99 4.67 15.85
N LEU A 17 29.69 5.00 14.58
CA LEU A 17 29.18 6.31 14.19
C LEU A 17 27.79 6.58 14.76
N ASP A 18 26.89 5.60 14.70
CA ASP A 18 25.54 5.69 15.27
C ASP A 18 25.61 5.92 16.80
N SER A 19 26.49 5.17 17.48
CA SER A 19 26.74 5.37 18.91
C SER A 19 27.33 6.75 19.23
N LEU A 20 28.28 7.22 18.42
CA LEU A 20 28.87 8.57 18.58
C LEU A 20 27.80 9.65 18.43
N GLN A 21 27.01 9.62 17.38
CA GLN A 21 25.96 10.62 17.12
C GLN A 21 24.92 10.67 18.23
N THR A 22 24.43 9.49 18.64
CA THR A 22 23.44 9.40 19.73
C THR A 22 23.99 9.93 21.05
N ASN A 23 25.19 9.50 21.42
CA ASN A 23 25.81 9.86 22.69
C ASN A 23 26.25 11.34 22.74
N LEU A 24 26.63 11.94 21.62
CA LEU A 24 26.94 13.38 21.54
C LEU A 24 25.69 14.24 21.82
N LEU A 25 24.52 13.84 21.30
CA LEU A 25 23.25 14.53 21.56
C LEU A 25 22.79 14.40 23.02
N VAL A 26 23.09 13.27 23.67
CA VAL A 26 22.86 13.09 25.10
C VAL A 26 23.82 13.92 25.92
N LEU A 27 25.12 13.98 25.54
CA LEU A 27 26.16 14.78 26.22
C LEU A 27 25.83 16.27 26.16
N GLU A 28 25.21 16.76 25.10
CA GLU A 28 24.75 18.15 25.02
C GLU A 28 23.73 18.50 26.11
N LYS A 29 22.84 17.55 26.44
CA LYS A 29 21.83 17.69 27.50
C LYS A 29 22.44 17.51 28.91
N GLU A 30 23.48 16.70 29.00
CA GLU A 30 24.16 16.33 30.26
C GLU A 30 25.68 16.63 30.20
N PRO A 31 26.12 17.89 30.12
CA PRO A 31 27.53 18.25 29.91
C PRO A 31 28.52 17.69 30.97
N GLY A 32 28.01 17.29 32.13
CA GLY A 32 28.83 16.75 33.23
C GLY A 32 28.94 15.22 33.24
N ASN A 33 28.40 14.51 32.24
CA ASN A 33 28.35 13.04 32.20
C ASN A 33 29.71 12.47 31.73
N LYS A 34 30.68 12.35 32.65
CA LYS A 34 32.01 11.80 32.37
C LYS A 34 32.02 10.38 31.82
N PRO A 35 31.18 9.42 32.32
CA PRO A 35 31.07 8.08 31.72
C PRO A 35 30.74 8.12 30.22
N LEU A 36 29.89 9.05 29.81
CA LEU A 36 29.49 9.20 28.41
C LEU A 36 30.64 9.73 27.54
N ILE A 37 31.43 10.71 28.05
CA ILE A 37 32.64 11.18 27.36
C ILE A 37 33.65 10.04 27.18
N HIS A 38 33.79 9.19 28.17
CA HIS A 38 34.66 8.00 28.08
C HIS A 38 34.21 6.99 27.03
N GLU A 39 32.90 6.80 26.86
CA GLU A 39 32.34 5.96 25.84
C GLU A 39 32.55 6.54 24.44
N LEU A 40 32.32 7.84 24.27
CA LEU A 40 32.61 8.59 23.01
C LEU A 40 34.07 8.46 22.61
N LEU A 41 34.99 8.65 23.56
CA LEU A 41 36.45 8.46 23.36
C LEU A 41 36.76 7.06 22.85
N ARG A 42 36.18 6.05 23.47
CA ARG A 42 36.38 4.64 23.05
C ARG A 42 35.90 4.41 21.62
N ASN A 43 34.74 4.93 21.25
CA ASN A 43 34.19 4.80 19.90
C ASN A 43 35.09 5.49 18.85
N ALA A 44 35.54 6.73 19.13
CA ALA A 44 36.44 7.46 18.23
C ALA A 44 37.79 6.75 18.10
N HIS A 45 38.35 6.24 19.22
CA HIS A 45 39.60 5.45 19.23
C HIS A 45 39.48 4.17 18.39
N THR A 46 38.38 3.42 18.51
CA THR A 46 38.17 2.20 17.75
C THR A 46 38.04 2.50 16.25
N LEU A 47 37.27 3.50 15.86
CA LEU A 47 37.15 3.97 14.48
C LEU A 47 38.48 4.34 13.87
N LYS A 48 39.29 5.19 14.59
CA LYS A 48 40.64 5.53 14.18
C LYS A 48 41.52 4.29 13.96
N GLY A 49 41.51 3.35 14.92
CA GLY A 49 42.33 2.15 14.92
C GLY A 49 41.98 1.22 13.75
N SER A 50 40.71 0.92 13.58
CA SER A 50 40.19 0.05 12.51
C SER A 50 40.47 0.64 11.12
N ALA A 51 40.24 1.94 10.93
CA ALA A 51 40.55 2.66 9.69
C ALA A 51 42.03 2.61 9.35
N ARG A 52 42.91 2.89 10.32
CA ARG A 52 44.35 2.85 10.14
C ARG A 52 44.89 1.46 9.80
N MET A 53 44.33 0.42 10.43
CA MET A 53 44.74 -0.98 10.17
C MET A 53 44.42 -1.42 8.73
N LEU A 54 43.36 -0.86 8.14
CA LEU A 54 42.92 -1.18 6.78
C LEU A 54 43.45 -0.21 5.72
N GLY A 55 44.23 0.82 6.13
CA GLY A 55 44.84 1.79 5.22
C GLY A 55 43.92 2.94 4.78
N PHE A 56 42.82 3.18 5.50
CA PHE A 56 41.93 4.31 5.28
C PHE A 56 42.43 5.53 6.05
N GLU A 57 43.51 6.16 5.52
CA GLU A 57 44.23 7.23 6.22
C GLU A 57 43.36 8.41 6.53
N ASP A 58 42.52 8.87 5.61
CA ASP A 58 41.65 10.04 5.78
C ASP A 58 40.66 9.86 6.93
N ILE A 59 40.00 8.69 7.01
CA ILE A 59 39.09 8.36 8.12
C ILE A 59 39.85 8.30 9.45
N SER A 60 41.06 7.71 9.43
CA SER A 60 41.91 7.64 10.62
C SER A 60 42.31 9.01 11.13
N VAL A 61 42.59 9.96 10.25
CA VAL A 61 42.95 11.34 10.60
C VAL A 61 41.80 12.07 11.26
N ILE A 62 40.57 12.02 10.69
CA ILE A 62 39.38 12.62 11.29
C ILE A 62 39.07 11.98 12.64
N GLY A 63 39.09 10.66 12.73
CA GLY A 63 38.88 9.93 13.99
C GLY A 63 39.87 10.30 15.07
N HIS A 64 41.17 10.58 14.72
CA HIS A 64 42.16 11.04 15.64
C HIS A 64 41.86 12.45 16.16
N ARG A 65 41.45 13.37 15.27
CA ARG A 65 41.08 14.73 15.68
C ARG A 65 39.87 14.73 16.62
N MET A 66 38.87 13.89 16.35
CA MET A 66 37.72 13.74 17.26
C MET A 66 38.14 13.19 18.63
N GLU A 67 39.05 12.23 18.65
CA GLU A 67 39.58 11.67 19.90
C GLU A 67 40.31 12.72 20.72
N ASP A 68 41.20 13.51 20.08
CA ASP A 68 41.94 14.61 20.75
C ASP A 68 40.95 15.64 21.34
N PHE A 69 39.93 16.01 20.56
CA PHE A 69 38.93 17.00 20.97
C PHE A 69 38.07 16.50 22.15
N LEU A 70 37.67 15.24 22.14
CA LEU A 70 36.94 14.60 23.25
C LEU A 70 37.80 14.48 24.50
N LYS A 71 39.11 14.29 24.33
CA LYS A 71 40.07 14.23 25.45
C LYS A 71 40.25 15.60 26.11
N GLU A 72 40.34 16.70 25.32
CA GLU A 72 40.35 18.07 25.85
C GLU A 72 39.08 18.36 26.68
N MET A 73 37.92 17.82 26.27
CA MET A 73 36.69 17.93 27.05
C MET A 73 36.74 17.11 28.36
N GLU A 74 37.29 15.88 28.32
CA GLU A 74 37.42 15.01 29.49
C GLU A 74 38.34 15.64 30.54
N ASP A 75 39.47 16.25 30.09
CA ASP A 75 40.45 16.88 30.92
C ASP A 75 39.96 18.27 31.44
N GLY A 76 38.85 18.78 30.91
CA GLY A 76 38.27 20.07 31.27
C GLY A 76 38.99 21.30 30.63
N GLU A 77 39.84 21.03 29.64
CA GLU A 77 40.52 22.07 28.87
C GLU A 77 39.60 22.77 27.86
N ARG A 78 38.53 22.08 27.47
CA ARG A 78 37.48 22.57 26.56
C ARG A 78 36.08 22.39 27.17
N PRO A 79 35.23 23.43 27.12
CA PRO A 79 33.86 23.29 27.60
C PRO A 79 33.03 22.34 26.69
N VAL A 80 32.11 21.61 27.31
CA VAL A 80 31.09 20.80 26.59
C VAL A 80 29.93 21.76 26.29
N ASP A 81 30.02 22.45 25.17
CA ASP A 81 28.95 23.34 24.69
C ASP A 81 28.38 22.87 23.33
N SER A 82 27.33 23.53 22.90
CA SER A 82 26.63 23.17 21.66
C SER A 82 27.51 23.32 20.41
N ALA A 83 28.48 24.25 20.41
CA ALA A 83 29.40 24.46 19.28
C ALA A 83 30.40 23.30 19.17
N ALA A 84 30.90 22.85 20.30
CA ALA A 84 31.80 21.71 20.39
C ALA A 84 31.10 20.39 19.97
N ILE A 85 29.87 20.20 20.39
CA ILE A 85 29.05 19.05 19.96
C ILE A 85 28.77 19.10 18.44
N ASP A 86 28.43 20.28 17.91
CA ASP A 86 28.19 20.44 16.45
C ASP A 86 29.44 20.07 15.63
N LEU A 87 30.62 20.44 16.12
CA LEU A 87 31.88 20.11 15.44
C LEU A 87 32.16 18.60 15.44
N LEU A 88 31.95 17.93 16.57
CA LEU A 88 32.09 16.47 16.66
C LEU A 88 31.06 15.73 15.78
N LEU A 89 29.84 16.22 15.70
CA LEU A 89 28.81 15.67 14.79
C LEU A 89 29.22 15.83 13.32
N GLN A 90 29.82 16.99 12.94
CA GLN A 90 30.36 17.18 11.59
C GLN A 90 31.51 16.23 11.28
N GLY A 91 32.37 15.92 12.27
CA GLY A 91 33.41 14.90 12.14
C GLY A 91 32.83 13.50 11.88
N SER A 92 31.80 13.15 12.62
CA SER A 92 31.07 11.89 12.41
C SER A 92 30.43 11.81 11.02
N ASP A 93 29.82 12.91 10.52
CA ASP A 93 29.25 12.98 9.18
C ASP A 93 30.28 12.85 8.07
N ALA A 94 31.45 13.48 8.25
CA ALA A 94 32.54 13.36 7.30
C ALA A 94 33.01 11.91 7.18
N ILE A 95 33.18 11.21 8.30
CA ILE A 95 33.52 9.77 8.31
C ILE A 95 32.44 8.93 7.66
N SER A 96 31.15 9.20 7.95
CA SER A 96 30.03 8.49 7.35
C SER A 96 30.03 8.57 5.82
N ARG A 97 30.19 9.77 5.27
CA ARG A 97 30.30 9.98 3.80
C ARG A 97 31.48 9.27 3.17
N MET A 98 32.63 9.27 3.87
CA MET A 98 33.82 8.55 3.40
C MET A 98 33.59 7.04 3.39
N THR A 99 32.92 6.49 4.41
CA THR A 99 32.59 5.05 4.44
C THR A 99 31.57 4.67 3.36
N GLU A 100 30.59 5.52 3.07
CA GLU A 100 29.65 5.33 1.95
C GLU A 100 30.37 5.38 0.58
N ALA A 101 31.26 6.34 0.38
CA ALA A 101 32.06 6.43 -0.84
C ALA A 101 32.91 5.17 -1.04
N LEU A 102 33.54 4.67 0.04
CA LEU A 102 34.30 3.42 0.02
C LEU A 102 33.42 2.20 -0.32
N ALA A 103 32.20 2.13 0.21
CA ALA A 103 31.24 1.07 -0.10
C ALA A 103 30.89 1.06 -1.59
N ASN A 104 30.75 2.24 -2.20
CA ASN A 104 30.39 2.42 -3.61
C ASN A 104 31.59 2.43 -4.56
N GLY A 105 32.82 2.30 -4.03
CA GLY A 105 34.04 2.36 -4.83
C GLY A 105 34.32 3.73 -5.45
N ALA A 106 33.78 4.80 -4.85
CA ALA A 106 33.96 6.19 -5.26
C ALA A 106 35.12 6.87 -4.50
N ASP A 107 35.62 7.97 -5.06
CA ASP A 107 36.61 8.81 -4.38
C ASP A 107 35.99 9.52 -3.17
N SER A 108 36.84 9.92 -2.20
CA SER A 108 36.40 10.63 -1.00
C SER A 108 35.69 11.94 -1.36
N PRO A 109 34.43 12.16 -0.90
CA PRO A 109 33.68 13.38 -1.15
C PRO A 109 34.09 14.54 -0.24
N VAL A 110 35.08 14.33 0.66
CA VAL A 110 35.49 15.29 1.68
C VAL A 110 36.89 15.83 1.36
N ASP A 111 37.00 17.15 1.26
CA ASP A 111 38.32 17.84 1.19
C ASP A 111 38.93 17.85 2.59
N LEU A 112 39.82 16.87 2.86
CA LEU A 112 40.38 16.63 4.18
C LEU A 112 41.15 17.82 4.72
N GLU A 113 41.93 18.54 3.89
CA GLU A 113 42.75 19.67 4.35
C GLU A 113 41.88 20.84 4.83
N LYS A 114 40.85 21.17 4.06
CA LYS A 114 39.88 22.21 4.43
C LYS A 114 39.07 21.81 5.65
N PHE A 115 38.65 20.54 5.72
CA PHE A 115 37.88 20.04 6.85
C PHE A 115 38.66 20.11 8.15
N ILE A 116 39.93 19.67 8.17
CA ILE A 116 40.79 19.72 9.35
C ILE A 116 41.06 21.18 9.77
N ALA A 117 41.34 22.06 8.82
CA ALA A 117 41.58 23.48 9.11
C ALA A 117 40.35 24.14 9.78
N ALA A 118 39.15 23.84 9.33
CA ALA A 118 37.91 24.33 9.94
C ALA A 118 37.64 23.70 11.30
N PHE A 119 37.92 22.41 11.46
CA PHE A 119 37.78 21.67 12.72
C PHE A 119 38.75 22.23 13.80
N ASP A 120 40.00 22.43 13.47
CA ASP A 120 41.02 22.98 14.40
C ASP A 120 40.75 24.43 14.80
N GLN A 121 40.07 25.22 13.96
CA GLN A 121 39.68 26.61 14.26
C GLN A 121 38.36 26.72 15.04
N GLY A 122 37.68 25.61 15.32
CA GLY A 122 36.40 25.61 16.02
C GLY A 122 35.26 26.32 15.25
N LEU A 123 35.40 26.47 13.93
CA LEU A 123 34.45 27.19 13.11
C LEU A 123 33.34 26.22 12.69
N SER A 124 32.10 26.48 13.12
CA SER A 124 30.86 25.78 12.71
C SER A 124 30.56 25.86 11.20
N THR A 125 31.44 26.48 10.41
CA THR A 125 31.40 26.63 8.95
C THR A 125 31.88 25.41 8.18
N ALA A 126 32.31 24.35 8.84
CA ALA A 126 32.68 23.09 8.16
C ALA A 126 31.49 22.46 7.37
N ALA A 127 30.27 22.74 7.75
CA ALA A 127 29.06 22.31 6.98
C ALA A 127 28.98 22.96 5.59
N ALA A 128 29.56 24.15 5.37
CA ALA A 128 29.60 24.81 4.06
C ALA A 128 30.70 24.28 3.13
N LEU A 129 31.65 23.52 3.68
CA LEU A 129 32.76 22.89 2.92
C LEU A 129 32.44 21.46 2.48
N LEU A 130 31.39 20.92 3.01
CA LEU A 130 30.78 19.68 2.52
C LEU A 130 29.77 20.11 1.44
N ASP A 131 30.10 19.96 0.15
CA ASP A 131 29.13 20.15 -0.93
C ASP A 131 27.86 19.37 -0.59
N ILE A 132 26.79 20.12 -0.26
CA ILE A 132 25.51 19.55 0.19
C ILE A 132 24.77 19.08 -1.06
N GLU A 133 25.25 18.04 -1.71
CA GLU A 133 24.36 17.12 -2.39
C GLU A 133 23.69 16.27 -1.31
N LYS A 134 22.37 16.45 -1.21
CA LYS A 134 21.49 15.79 -0.25
C LYS A 134 21.67 14.27 -0.31
N PRO A 135 21.69 13.57 0.83
CA PRO A 135 21.57 12.14 0.78
C PRO A 135 20.21 11.82 0.13
N GLU A 136 20.25 11.19 -1.04
CA GLU A 136 19.12 10.41 -1.52
C GLU A 136 18.73 9.47 -0.39
N ALA A 137 17.42 9.37 -0.12
CA ALA A 137 16.90 8.54 0.94
C ALA A 137 17.52 7.14 0.81
N GLU A 138 18.38 6.77 1.76
CA GLU A 138 18.94 5.42 1.83
C GLU A 138 17.77 4.44 1.79
N ILE A 139 17.69 3.72 0.69
CA ILE A 139 16.87 2.51 0.59
C ILE A 139 17.52 1.54 1.59
N LEU A 140 16.80 1.21 2.65
CA LEU A 140 17.19 0.19 3.61
C LEU A 140 17.72 -1.02 2.82
N GLY A 141 19.01 -1.36 2.98
CA GLY A 141 19.74 -2.33 2.12
C GLY A 141 18.97 -3.64 1.91
N ASP A 142 19.14 -4.30 0.77
CA ASP A 142 18.37 -5.49 0.33
C ASP A 142 18.50 -6.74 1.24
N THR A 143 19.26 -6.64 2.35
CA THR A 143 19.47 -7.74 3.29
C THR A 143 18.56 -7.65 4.51
N ILE A 144 17.84 -8.73 4.81
CA ILE A 144 17.06 -8.90 6.03
C ILE A 144 17.94 -9.63 7.05
N ARG A 145 18.19 -9.01 8.22
CA ARG A 145 18.83 -9.68 9.36
C ARG A 145 17.73 -10.27 10.24
N THR A 146 17.72 -11.58 10.35
CA THR A 146 16.74 -12.28 11.19
C THR A 146 17.41 -13.20 12.21
N SER A 147 16.70 -13.57 13.26
CA SER A 147 17.17 -14.56 14.21
C SER A 147 17.13 -15.96 13.59
N VAL A 148 18.15 -16.79 13.86
CA VAL A 148 18.17 -18.19 13.44
C VAL A 148 16.93 -18.93 13.97
N LYS A 149 16.46 -18.57 15.17
CA LYS A 149 15.27 -19.15 15.80
C LYS A 149 14.00 -18.93 14.98
N THR A 150 13.79 -17.73 14.44
CA THR A 150 12.62 -17.42 13.59
C THR A 150 12.71 -18.19 12.27
N LEU A 151 13.91 -18.28 11.68
CA LEU A 151 14.12 -19.06 10.47
C LEU A 151 13.83 -20.56 10.69
N ASP A 152 14.31 -21.12 11.81
CA ASP A 152 14.03 -22.52 12.18
C ASP A 152 12.53 -22.76 12.38
N SER A 153 11.81 -21.81 12.99
CA SER A 153 10.35 -21.85 13.16
C SER A 153 9.63 -21.93 11.81
N VAL A 154 10.00 -21.08 10.87
CA VAL A 154 9.44 -21.10 9.49
C VAL A 154 9.71 -22.43 8.80
N VAL A 155 10.94 -22.97 8.90
CA VAL A 155 11.31 -24.27 8.31
C VAL A 155 10.49 -25.41 8.92
N ASN A 156 10.28 -25.40 10.24
CA ASN A 156 9.45 -26.41 10.92
C ASN A 156 7.98 -26.34 10.46
N LEU A 157 7.39 -25.14 10.40
CA LEU A 157 6.03 -24.95 9.90
C LEU A 157 5.85 -25.36 8.44
N LEU A 158 6.87 -25.12 7.58
CA LEU A 158 6.89 -25.65 6.21
C LEU A 158 6.91 -27.19 6.19
N GLY A 159 7.67 -27.82 7.10
CA GLY A 159 7.66 -29.27 7.29
C GLY A 159 6.25 -29.81 7.63
N GLU A 160 5.56 -29.16 8.55
CA GLU A 160 4.18 -29.52 8.92
C GLU A 160 3.19 -29.32 7.76
N LEU A 161 3.35 -28.28 6.96
CA LEU A 161 2.58 -28.09 5.72
C LEU A 161 2.75 -29.23 4.73
N ILE A 162 3.98 -29.73 4.54
CA ILE A 162 4.28 -30.87 3.66
C ILE A 162 3.59 -32.12 4.18
N ILE A 163 3.61 -32.36 5.50
CA ILE A 163 2.92 -33.52 6.13
C ILE A 163 1.41 -33.42 5.90
N ASN A 164 0.81 -32.24 6.10
CA ASN A 164 -0.61 -32.02 5.85
C ASN A 164 -0.97 -32.21 4.38
N LYS A 165 -0.17 -31.71 3.45
CA LYS A 165 -0.37 -31.97 2.01
C LYS A 165 -0.47 -33.48 1.76
N LYS A 166 0.43 -34.29 2.33
CA LYS A 166 0.42 -35.73 2.18
C LYS A 166 -0.87 -36.35 2.75
N ARG A 167 -1.34 -35.89 3.91
CA ARG A 167 -2.64 -36.33 4.49
C ARG A 167 -3.81 -36.06 3.56
N PHE A 168 -3.85 -34.89 2.88
CA PHE A 168 -4.87 -34.58 1.88
C PHE A 168 -4.79 -35.48 0.66
N GLU A 169 -3.58 -35.77 0.16
CA GLU A 169 -3.36 -36.70 -0.96
C GLU A 169 -3.91 -38.10 -0.61
N ASP A 170 -3.56 -38.64 0.58
CA ASP A 170 -4.00 -39.97 1.05
C ASP A 170 -5.52 -40.03 1.21
N LYS A 171 -6.16 -38.94 1.75
CA LYS A 171 -7.62 -38.84 1.85
C LYS A 171 -8.30 -38.74 0.48
N SER A 172 -7.70 -38.01 -0.47
CA SER A 172 -8.19 -37.92 -1.84
C SER A 172 -8.15 -39.30 -2.53
N GLU A 173 -7.09 -40.09 -2.33
CA GLU A 173 -7.02 -41.46 -2.85
C GLU A 173 -8.03 -42.38 -2.17
N ALA A 174 -8.26 -42.29 -0.87
CA ALA A 174 -9.28 -43.04 -0.16
C ALA A 174 -10.69 -42.71 -0.69
N LEU A 175 -10.97 -41.44 -0.97
CA LEU A 175 -12.26 -41.03 -1.57
C LEU A 175 -12.45 -41.60 -2.98
N LYS A 176 -11.41 -41.61 -3.81
CA LYS A 176 -11.45 -42.24 -5.16
C LYS A 176 -11.67 -43.74 -5.07
N ALA A 177 -11.05 -44.41 -4.07
CA ALA A 177 -11.23 -45.83 -3.82
C ALA A 177 -12.67 -46.15 -3.38
N LEU A 178 -13.27 -45.36 -2.50
CA LEU A 178 -14.67 -45.45 -2.09
C LEU A 178 -15.61 -45.24 -3.27
N GLY A 179 -15.37 -44.26 -4.13
CA GLY A 179 -16.16 -44.02 -5.34
C GLY A 179 -16.11 -45.16 -6.35
N ARG A 180 -15.02 -45.92 -6.41
CA ARG A 180 -14.89 -47.10 -7.29
C ARG A 180 -15.54 -48.36 -6.71
N SER A 181 -15.64 -48.49 -5.41
CA SER A 181 -16.21 -49.66 -4.73
C SER A 181 -17.74 -49.62 -4.56
N SER A 182 -18.36 -48.48 -4.84
CA SER A 182 -19.79 -48.27 -4.63
C SER A 182 -20.64 -48.73 -5.84
N GLN A 183 -20.78 -50.04 -5.99
CA GLN A 183 -22.01 -50.63 -6.51
C GLN A 183 -22.99 -50.92 -5.36
N GLY A 184 -23.58 -49.90 -4.79
CA GLY A 184 -24.55 -50.00 -3.71
C GLY A 184 -24.13 -49.20 -2.45
N ALA A 185 -25.04 -48.35 -2.02
CA ALA A 185 -25.09 -47.56 -0.79
C ALA A 185 -23.80 -47.54 0.08
N VAL A 186 -22.94 -46.59 -0.19
CA VAL A 186 -21.90 -46.20 0.78
C VAL A 186 -22.64 -45.77 2.04
N ALA A 187 -22.36 -46.43 3.18
CA ALA A 187 -23.02 -46.13 4.43
C ALA A 187 -22.86 -44.65 4.73
N THR A 188 -23.92 -43.92 4.97
CA THR A 188 -23.95 -42.47 5.28
C THR A 188 -22.94 -42.12 6.39
N ASP A 189 -22.74 -43.05 7.34
CA ASP A 189 -21.77 -42.90 8.44
C ASP A 189 -20.30 -42.81 7.97
N GLN A 190 -19.91 -43.51 6.90
CA GLN A 190 -18.55 -43.44 6.35
C GLN A 190 -18.30 -42.11 5.64
N ILE A 191 -19.30 -41.56 4.96
CA ILE A 191 -19.21 -40.24 4.33
C ILE A 191 -19.14 -39.16 5.40
N MET A 192 -19.94 -39.23 6.46
CA MET A 192 -19.90 -38.28 7.57
C MET A 192 -18.57 -38.33 8.32
N ALA A 193 -18.05 -39.51 8.61
CA ALA A 193 -16.73 -39.65 9.25
C ALA A 193 -15.60 -39.08 8.37
N PHE A 194 -15.68 -39.28 7.06
CA PHE A 194 -14.70 -38.70 6.12
C PHE A 194 -14.81 -37.17 6.06
N GLN A 195 -16.04 -36.63 6.01
CA GLN A 195 -16.27 -35.19 6.02
C GLN A 195 -15.73 -34.55 7.28
N GLN A 196 -16.01 -35.12 8.47
CA GLN A 196 -15.51 -34.62 9.73
C GLN A 196 -13.97 -34.63 9.79
N ALA A 197 -13.34 -35.73 9.35
CA ALA A 197 -11.89 -35.83 9.30
C ALA A 197 -11.26 -34.86 8.29
N LEU A 198 -11.97 -34.48 7.21
CA LEU A 198 -11.52 -33.47 6.27
C LEU A 198 -11.64 -32.07 6.86
N GLU A 199 -12.74 -31.77 7.57
CA GLU A 199 -12.94 -30.50 8.27
C GLU A 199 -11.86 -30.25 9.32
N GLU A 200 -11.49 -31.29 10.11
CA GLU A 200 -10.41 -31.21 11.08
C GLU A 200 -9.06 -30.88 10.41
N ASP A 201 -8.74 -31.53 9.28
CA ASP A 201 -7.49 -31.24 8.56
C ASP A 201 -7.50 -29.81 7.96
N VAL A 202 -8.64 -29.32 7.49
CA VAL A 202 -8.77 -27.95 6.96
C VAL A 202 -8.53 -26.93 8.08
N LEU A 203 -9.13 -27.14 9.25
CA LEU A 203 -8.91 -26.28 10.41
C LEU A 203 -7.43 -26.27 10.86
N TYR A 204 -6.81 -27.46 10.91
CA TYR A 204 -5.41 -27.57 11.28
C TYR A 204 -4.48 -26.93 10.24
N LEU A 205 -4.78 -27.08 8.94
CA LEU A 205 -4.06 -26.38 7.88
C LEU A 205 -4.17 -24.86 7.99
N GLY A 206 -5.38 -24.37 8.32
CA GLY A 206 -5.61 -22.95 8.58
C GLY A 206 -4.73 -22.43 9.72
N TYR A 207 -4.63 -23.18 10.82
CA TYR A 207 -3.75 -22.84 11.94
C TYR A 207 -2.27 -22.75 11.51
N ILE A 208 -1.74 -23.76 10.79
CA ILE A 208 -0.35 -23.77 10.32
C ILE A 208 -0.07 -22.59 9.37
N ILE A 209 -1.01 -22.28 8.49
CA ILE A 209 -0.87 -21.14 7.55
C ILE A 209 -0.79 -19.83 8.33
N GLN A 210 -1.63 -19.64 9.36
CA GLN A 210 -1.59 -18.45 10.19
C GLN A 210 -0.27 -18.30 10.96
N GLU A 211 0.22 -19.38 11.56
CA GLU A 211 1.51 -19.41 12.25
C GLU A 211 2.67 -19.11 11.29
N LEU A 212 2.68 -19.75 10.12
CA LEU A 212 3.68 -19.51 9.09
C LEU A 212 3.67 -18.05 8.60
N HIS A 213 2.47 -17.49 8.44
CA HIS A 213 2.32 -16.09 8.05
C HIS A 213 2.85 -15.16 9.13
N ALA A 214 2.55 -15.43 10.42
CA ALA A 214 3.05 -14.62 11.53
C ALA A 214 4.59 -14.65 11.61
N GLU A 215 5.21 -15.83 11.51
CA GLU A 215 6.66 -15.99 11.53
C GLU A 215 7.32 -15.35 10.30
N ALA A 216 6.73 -15.50 9.11
CA ALA A 216 7.23 -14.85 7.90
C ALA A 216 7.14 -13.32 7.98
N MET A 217 6.09 -12.78 8.61
CA MET A 217 5.97 -11.35 8.87
C MET A 217 6.99 -10.87 9.89
N ALA A 218 7.23 -11.63 10.98
CA ALA A 218 8.26 -11.31 11.98
C ALA A 218 9.66 -11.17 11.36
N LEU A 219 9.96 -11.90 10.27
CA LEU A 219 11.22 -11.74 9.50
C LEU A 219 11.37 -10.37 8.84
N ARG A 220 10.28 -9.67 8.56
CA ARG A 220 10.26 -8.40 7.84
C ARG A 220 10.03 -7.19 8.74
N MET A 221 9.72 -7.43 10.02
CA MET A 221 9.50 -6.37 10.99
C MET A 221 10.81 -5.71 11.41
N LEU A 222 10.78 -4.40 11.55
CA LEU A 222 11.89 -3.58 12.04
C LEU A 222 11.39 -2.66 13.14
N PRO A 223 12.19 -2.39 14.18
CA PRO A 223 11.81 -1.44 15.23
C PRO A 223 11.74 -0.02 14.67
N LEU A 224 10.79 0.75 15.17
CA LEU A 224 10.56 2.15 14.77
C LEU A 224 11.82 3.01 14.90
N ARG A 225 12.69 2.72 15.89
CA ARG A 225 13.98 3.40 16.08
C ARG A 225 14.83 3.45 14.81
N THR A 226 14.71 2.47 13.92
CA THR A 226 15.44 2.40 12.65
C THR A 226 15.27 3.66 11.79
N ILE A 227 14.13 4.35 11.92
CA ILE A 227 13.88 5.59 11.17
C ILE A 227 13.86 6.83 12.06
N THR A 228 13.72 6.69 13.39
CA THR A 228 13.62 7.82 14.33
C THR A 228 14.96 8.31 14.85
N GLU A 229 16.03 7.53 14.75
CA GLU A 229 17.38 7.89 15.24
C GLU A 229 17.87 9.25 14.71
N GLY A 230 17.62 9.54 13.42
CA GLY A 230 17.99 10.83 12.82
C GLY A 230 17.07 12.01 13.16
N PHE A 231 15.88 11.78 13.72
CA PHE A 231 14.87 12.84 13.92
C PHE A 231 15.27 13.80 15.04
N ILE A 232 15.90 13.32 16.11
CA ILE A 232 16.33 14.14 17.24
C ILE A 232 17.32 15.19 16.74
N ARG A 233 18.29 14.78 15.93
CA ARG A 233 19.28 15.66 15.35
C ARG A 233 18.64 16.66 14.37
N MET A 234 17.79 16.18 13.46
CA MET A 234 17.10 17.02 12.48
C MET A 234 16.27 18.12 13.17
N VAL A 235 15.45 17.76 14.17
CA VAL A 235 14.63 18.76 14.92
C VAL A 235 15.52 19.75 15.64
N ARG A 236 16.65 19.32 16.25
CA ARG A 236 17.62 20.18 16.88
C ARG A 236 18.23 21.19 15.90
N ASP A 237 18.69 20.74 14.74
CA ASP A 237 19.34 21.58 13.74
C ASP A 237 18.35 22.58 13.13
N LEU A 238 17.12 22.16 12.81
CA LEU A 238 16.05 23.03 12.34
C LEU A 238 15.65 24.07 13.39
N SER A 239 15.49 23.67 14.65
CA SER A 239 15.10 24.59 15.73
C SER A 239 16.16 25.65 15.97
N LYS A 240 17.47 25.29 15.97
CA LYS A 240 18.58 26.25 16.06
C LYS A 240 18.59 27.25 14.90
N ALA A 241 18.39 26.75 13.65
CA ALA A 241 18.35 27.62 12.46
C ALA A 241 17.26 28.68 12.53
N GLN A 242 16.15 28.38 13.26
CA GLN A 242 15.00 29.30 13.42
C GLN A 242 15.00 30.08 14.73
N GLY A 243 16.01 29.89 15.57
CA GLY A 243 16.10 30.53 16.89
C GLY A 243 15.01 30.06 17.85
N LYS A 244 14.63 28.80 17.76
CA LYS A 244 13.63 28.13 18.61
C LYS A 244 14.31 27.13 19.53
N GLU A 245 13.73 26.90 20.70
CA GLU A 245 14.16 25.85 21.62
C GLU A 245 13.10 24.75 21.66
N ILE A 246 13.44 23.56 21.14
CA ILE A 246 12.50 22.45 21.01
C ILE A 246 13.13 21.17 21.56
N ASP A 247 12.33 20.42 22.33
CA ASP A 247 12.66 19.08 22.76
C ASP A 247 11.80 18.06 22.01
N LEU A 248 12.43 17.05 21.39
CA LEU A 248 11.74 15.93 20.77
C LEU A 248 11.77 14.73 21.72
N GLU A 249 10.59 14.33 22.19
CA GLU A 249 10.39 13.11 22.96
C GLU A 249 9.89 11.99 22.06
N ILE A 250 10.58 10.84 22.04
CA ILE A 250 10.14 9.66 21.28
C ILE A 250 9.82 8.55 22.26
N ARG A 251 8.64 7.96 22.15
CA ARG A 251 8.17 6.85 22.98
C ARG A 251 7.68 5.72 22.14
N GLY A 252 8.00 4.47 22.50
CA GLY A 252 7.61 3.30 21.74
C GLY A 252 8.53 2.97 20.57
N GLU A 253 9.78 3.41 20.59
CA GLU A 253 10.79 3.15 19.53
C GLU A 253 11.06 1.66 19.29
N HIS A 254 10.78 0.82 20.28
CA HIS A 254 10.94 -0.63 20.21
C HIS A 254 9.80 -1.33 19.45
N ILE A 255 8.72 -0.60 19.10
CA ILE A 255 7.59 -1.17 18.35
C ILE A 255 8.06 -1.56 16.97
N GLU A 256 7.80 -2.82 16.64
CA GLU A 256 8.15 -3.40 15.36
C GLU A 256 7.07 -3.12 14.32
N ILE A 257 7.48 -2.66 13.15
CA ILE A 257 6.61 -2.28 12.03
C ILE A 257 7.19 -2.90 10.77
N ASP A 258 6.31 -3.30 9.86
CA ASP A 258 6.72 -3.81 8.55
C ASP A 258 7.66 -2.83 7.83
N ARG A 259 8.75 -3.37 7.26
CA ARG A 259 9.79 -2.59 6.57
C ARG A 259 9.23 -1.66 5.50
N LEU A 260 8.31 -2.14 4.64
CA LEU A 260 7.72 -1.32 3.59
C LEU A 260 6.84 -0.20 4.15
N LEU A 261 6.18 -0.45 5.30
CA LEU A 261 5.47 0.61 6.02
C LEU A 261 6.43 1.65 6.55
N LEU A 262 7.55 1.25 7.19
CA LEU A 262 8.56 2.16 7.71
C LEU A 262 9.18 3.04 6.61
N GLU A 263 9.49 2.47 5.44
CA GLU A 263 10.02 3.21 4.29
C GLU A 263 9.03 4.30 3.81
N ASN A 264 7.74 4.00 3.81
CA ASN A 264 6.69 4.97 3.46
C ASN A 264 6.44 6.01 4.56
N LEU A 265 6.62 5.65 5.84
CA LEU A 265 6.39 6.53 6.99
C LEU A 265 7.49 7.57 7.19
N LYS A 266 8.75 7.22 6.90
CA LYS A 266 9.91 8.11 7.10
C LYS A 266 9.72 9.51 6.49
N PRO A 267 9.37 9.68 5.20
CA PRO A 267 9.12 10.99 4.61
C PRO A 267 7.95 11.75 5.25
N MET A 268 6.93 11.02 5.69
CA MET A 268 5.77 11.62 6.34
C MET A 268 6.13 12.18 7.71
N PHE A 269 6.87 11.44 8.52
CA PHE A 269 7.34 11.91 9.82
C PHE A 269 8.26 13.12 9.69
N LEU A 270 9.20 13.09 8.73
CA LEU A 270 10.06 14.23 8.43
C LEU A 270 9.22 15.48 8.13
N HIS A 271 8.18 15.34 7.31
CA HIS A 271 7.31 16.47 6.98
C HIS A 271 6.50 16.98 8.18
N MET A 272 5.91 16.06 8.99
CA MET A 272 5.13 16.44 10.16
C MET A 272 6.00 17.09 11.24
N LEU A 273 7.20 16.56 11.49
CA LEU A 273 8.15 17.15 12.42
C LEU A 273 8.65 18.52 11.94
N THR A 274 8.94 18.67 10.65
CA THR A 274 9.30 19.95 10.06
C THR A 274 8.15 20.97 10.22
N ASN A 275 6.90 20.59 9.98
CA ASN A 275 5.75 21.46 10.19
C ASN A 275 5.59 21.88 11.67
N ALA A 276 5.82 20.96 12.60
CA ALA A 276 5.80 21.28 14.02
C ALA A 276 6.87 22.32 14.38
N VAL A 277 8.10 22.17 13.84
CA VAL A 277 9.19 23.12 14.05
C VAL A 277 8.91 24.45 13.35
N ASP A 278 8.51 24.44 12.08
CA ASP A 278 8.37 25.66 11.27
C ASP A 278 7.17 26.50 11.70
N HIS A 279 6.03 25.87 11.86
CA HIS A 279 4.73 26.53 12.01
C HIS A 279 4.02 26.24 13.33
N GLY A 280 4.35 25.11 13.98
CA GLY A 280 3.72 24.70 15.25
C GLY A 280 4.29 25.48 16.43
N ILE A 281 5.56 25.29 16.74
CA ILE A 281 6.20 25.88 17.93
C ILE A 281 6.60 27.35 17.70
N GLU A 282 6.25 28.21 18.66
CA GLU A 282 6.62 29.63 18.69
C GLU A 282 8.08 29.84 19.15
N ARG A 283 8.60 31.04 18.91
CA ARG A 283 9.90 31.46 19.48
C ARG A 283 9.81 31.57 21.01
N PRO A 284 10.94 31.40 21.74
CA PRO A 284 10.96 31.42 23.20
C PRO A 284 10.28 32.65 23.82
N GLU A 285 10.51 33.84 23.24
CA GLU A 285 9.92 35.09 23.74
C GLU A 285 8.40 35.12 23.58
N GLU A 286 7.90 34.62 22.45
CA GLU A 286 6.45 34.54 22.16
C GLU A 286 5.76 33.52 23.07
N ARG A 287 6.43 32.39 23.37
CA ARG A 287 5.91 31.35 24.28
C ARG A 287 5.78 31.91 25.70
N VAL A 288 6.82 32.53 26.21
CA VAL A 288 6.81 33.15 27.55
C VAL A 288 5.73 34.24 27.65
N ALA A 289 5.58 35.07 26.60
CA ALA A 289 4.53 36.09 26.55
C ALA A 289 3.10 35.49 26.60
N ARG A 290 2.94 34.25 26.18
CA ARG A 290 1.67 33.49 26.24
C ARG A 290 1.54 32.61 27.48
N GLY A 291 2.50 32.66 28.41
CA GLY A 291 2.49 31.86 29.64
C GLY A 291 2.91 30.41 29.46
N LYS A 292 3.55 30.07 28.34
CA LYS A 292 4.13 28.75 28.09
C LYS A 292 5.60 28.69 28.50
N PRO A 293 6.18 27.50 28.74
CA PRO A 293 7.62 27.33 28.89
C PRO A 293 8.38 27.87 27.66
N ALA A 294 9.56 28.43 27.84
CA ALA A 294 10.39 28.95 26.75
C ALA A 294 10.71 27.84 25.73
N LYS A 295 10.99 26.63 26.22
CA LYS A 295 11.28 25.43 25.43
C LYS A 295 9.93 24.76 25.03
N GLY A 296 9.75 24.53 23.71
CA GLY A 296 8.62 23.77 23.17
C GLY A 296 8.88 22.27 23.21
N THR A 297 7.82 21.48 23.14
CA THR A 297 7.88 20.02 23.14
C THR A 297 7.16 19.47 21.93
N VAL A 298 7.85 18.62 21.17
CA VAL A 298 7.25 17.76 20.16
C VAL A 298 7.37 16.32 20.65
N ARG A 299 6.26 15.58 20.63
CA ARG A 299 6.23 14.20 21.09
C ARG A 299 5.78 13.27 19.97
N LEU A 300 6.57 12.23 19.71
CA LEU A 300 6.22 11.10 18.87
C LEU A 300 5.98 9.89 19.78
N THR A 301 4.79 9.32 19.74
CA THR A 301 4.43 8.15 20.54
C THR A 301 3.91 7.05 19.64
N ALA A 302 4.47 5.84 19.76
CA ALA A 302 3.95 4.66 19.09
C ALA A 302 3.42 3.66 20.12
N ARG A 303 2.30 3.00 19.81
CA ARG A 303 1.68 1.96 20.63
C ARG A 303 0.96 0.92 19.77
N HIS A 304 0.85 -0.31 20.27
CA HIS A 304 -0.04 -1.30 19.70
C HIS A 304 -1.47 -1.08 20.17
N GLU A 305 -2.43 -1.17 19.27
CA GLU A 305 -3.86 -1.11 19.56
C GLU A 305 -4.59 -2.20 18.75
N GLY A 306 -4.82 -3.35 19.38
CA GLY A 306 -5.34 -4.53 18.69
C GLY A 306 -4.38 -4.99 17.59
N ASN A 307 -4.87 -5.08 16.36
CA ASN A 307 -4.09 -5.48 15.18
C ASN A 307 -3.47 -4.28 14.42
N ASN A 308 -3.45 -3.11 15.06
CA ASN A 308 -2.90 -1.89 14.47
C ASN A 308 -1.72 -1.35 15.30
N VAL A 309 -0.90 -0.56 14.63
CA VAL A 309 0.05 0.36 15.29
C VAL A 309 -0.53 1.76 15.20
N VAL A 310 -0.66 2.41 16.35
CA VAL A 310 -1.07 3.82 16.45
C VAL A 310 0.16 4.66 16.72
N ILE A 311 0.40 5.64 15.86
CA ILE A 311 1.53 6.58 15.98
C ILE A 311 0.95 7.99 16.08
N GLU A 312 1.27 8.66 17.17
CA GLU A 312 0.83 10.02 17.49
C GLU A 312 2.02 10.98 17.42
N ILE A 313 1.88 12.07 16.69
CA ILE A 313 2.82 13.18 16.69
C ILE A 313 2.09 14.41 17.20
N ARG A 314 2.56 14.97 18.33
CA ARG A 314 1.93 16.08 19.02
C ARG A 314 2.94 17.17 19.33
N ASP A 315 2.63 18.42 19.00
CA ASP A 315 3.35 19.61 19.44
C ASP A 315 2.54 20.43 20.45
N ASP A 316 3.17 21.19 21.31
CA ASP A 316 2.57 22.12 22.28
C ASP A 316 2.60 23.57 21.78
N GLY A 317 2.50 23.75 20.46
CA GLY A 317 2.63 25.04 19.79
C GLY A 317 1.35 25.88 19.72
N VAL A 318 1.23 26.70 18.66
CA VAL A 318 0.12 27.65 18.45
C VAL A 318 -1.21 26.97 18.13
N GLY A 319 -1.19 25.70 17.76
CA GLY A 319 -2.37 25.01 17.24
C GLY A 319 -2.81 25.54 15.87
N MET A 320 -3.86 24.93 15.33
CA MET A 320 -4.46 25.31 14.05
C MET A 320 -5.75 26.11 14.28
N ASP A 321 -5.83 27.28 13.64
CA ASP A 321 -7.01 28.15 13.73
C ASP A 321 -8.00 27.81 12.59
N PRO A 322 -9.17 27.20 12.89
CA PRO A 322 -10.14 26.79 11.88
C PRO A 322 -10.64 27.98 11.04
N ALA A 323 -10.79 29.18 11.64
CA ALA A 323 -11.26 30.35 10.93
C ALA A 323 -10.25 30.81 9.86
N LYS A 324 -8.94 30.78 10.18
CA LYS A 324 -7.87 31.10 9.22
C LYS A 324 -7.78 30.04 8.13
N ILE A 325 -7.98 28.77 8.46
CA ILE A 325 -7.97 27.68 7.50
C ILE A 325 -9.13 27.84 6.51
N LYS A 326 -10.37 28.08 6.98
CA LYS A 326 -11.55 28.33 6.14
C LYS A 326 -11.33 29.54 5.21
N ALA A 327 -10.83 30.65 5.76
CA ALA A 327 -10.53 31.85 4.97
C ALA A 327 -9.47 31.60 3.88
N LYS A 328 -8.43 30.86 4.19
CA LYS A 328 -7.36 30.48 3.23
C LYS A 328 -7.89 29.54 2.14
N ALA A 329 -8.70 28.55 2.49
CA ALA A 329 -9.34 27.63 1.56
C ALA A 329 -10.30 28.36 0.59
N LEU A 330 -11.09 29.28 1.11
CA LEU A 330 -11.99 30.13 0.32
C LEU A 330 -11.20 31.02 -0.66
N GLY A 331 -10.13 31.68 -0.18
CA GLY A 331 -9.28 32.51 -0.99
C GLY A 331 -8.56 31.78 -2.13
N ARG A 332 -8.40 30.46 -2.03
CA ARG A 332 -7.81 29.59 -3.04
C ARG A 332 -8.82 28.84 -3.91
N GLY A 333 -10.11 29.02 -3.65
CA GLY A 333 -11.18 28.34 -4.39
C GLY A 333 -11.26 26.82 -4.11
N ILE A 334 -10.74 26.37 -2.98
CA ILE A 334 -10.80 24.96 -2.56
C ILE A 334 -12.19 24.61 -2.02
N ILE A 335 -12.86 25.61 -1.42
CA ILE A 335 -14.25 25.57 -0.94
C ILE A 335 -14.98 26.84 -1.40
N ASP A 336 -16.29 26.77 -1.49
CA ASP A 336 -17.14 27.94 -1.71
C ASP A 336 -17.61 28.58 -0.37
N LYS A 337 -18.37 29.69 -0.45
CA LYS A 337 -18.85 30.41 0.74
C LYS A 337 -19.86 29.61 1.55
N ASP A 338 -20.74 28.90 0.86
CA ASP A 338 -21.79 28.12 1.49
C ASP A 338 -21.20 26.91 2.22
N GLU A 339 -20.20 26.24 1.61
CA GLU A 339 -19.43 25.17 2.24
C GLU A 339 -18.65 25.69 3.47
N ALA A 340 -18.04 26.88 3.37
CA ALA A 340 -17.29 27.47 4.48
C ALA A 340 -18.17 27.79 5.70
N GLU A 341 -19.41 28.20 5.51
CA GLU A 341 -20.39 28.51 6.59
C GLU A 341 -20.95 27.24 7.23
N MET A 342 -21.14 26.16 6.45
CA MET A 342 -21.65 24.88 6.94
C MET A 342 -20.62 24.01 7.63
N LEU A 343 -19.33 24.20 7.31
CA LEU A 343 -18.25 23.35 7.79
C LEU A 343 -18.00 23.57 9.28
N LYS A 344 -18.02 22.48 10.07
CA LYS A 344 -17.63 22.52 11.48
C LYS A 344 -16.15 22.82 11.64
N ASP A 345 -15.75 23.34 12.80
CA ASP A 345 -14.35 23.70 13.05
C ASP A 345 -13.41 22.49 13.04
N GLU A 346 -13.88 21.33 13.52
CA GLU A 346 -13.12 20.06 13.45
C GLU A 346 -12.88 19.62 11.99
N ASP A 347 -13.90 19.75 11.13
CA ASP A 347 -13.80 19.38 9.72
C ASP A 347 -12.95 20.37 8.94
N ALA A 348 -12.90 21.63 9.35
CA ALA A 348 -12.05 22.65 8.73
C ALA A 348 -10.55 22.31 8.81
N LEU A 349 -10.11 21.61 9.87
CA LEU A 349 -8.72 21.15 9.98
C LEU A 349 -8.33 20.25 8.82
N TYR A 350 -9.25 19.40 8.36
CA TYR A 350 -9.01 18.47 7.26
C TYR A 350 -8.88 19.14 5.89
N LEU A 351 -9.24 20.43 5.75
CA LEU A 351 -8.97 21.21 4.55
C LEU A 351 -7.47 21.32 4.28
N THR A 352 -6.64 21.28 5.32
CA THR A 352 -5.17 21.30 5.21
C THR A 352 -4.62 20.07 4.48
N LEU A 353 -5.40 18.98 4.40
CA LEU A 353 -5.09 17.74 3.70
C LEU A 353 -5.63 17.71 2.26
N ARG A 354 -6.38 18.74 1.82
CA ARG A 354 -6.84 18.82 0.42
C ARG A 354 -5.70 19.28 -0.48
N GLN A 355 -5.64 18.71 -1.68
CA GLN A 355 -4.66 19.08 -2.69
C GLN A 355 -4.73 20.58 -3.00
N GLY A 356 -3.58 21.26 -3.05
CA GLY A 356 -3.48 22.69 -3.32
C GLY A 356 -3.66 23.61 -2.11
N PHE A 357 -3.94 23.09 -0.90
CA PHE A 357 -4.02 23.90 0.31
C PHE A 357 -2.64 24.38 0.78
N SER A 358 -1.64 23.51 0.75
CA SER A 358 -0.26 23.86 1.08
C SER A 358 0.44 24.34 -0.19
N THR A 359 0.78 25.63 -0.25
CA THR A 359 1.74 26.17 -1.19
C THR A 359 2.84 26.84 -0.37
N SER A 360 3.73 26.08 0.17
CA SER A 360 5.07 26.62 0.37
C SER A 360 5.67 26.72 -1.04
N GLU A 361 5.72 27.94 -1.60
CA GLU A 361 6.59 28.32 -2.73
C GLU A 361 8.07 28.15 -2.38
N ILE A 362 8.37 27.83 -1.14
CA ILE A 362 9.70 27.46 -0.68
C ILE A 362 9.81 25.96 -0.91
N VAL A 363 10.36 25.61 -2.07
CA VAL A 363 11.11 24.37 -2.24
C VAL A 363 12.21 24.44 -1.17
N THR A 364 11.91 23.98 0.05
CA THR A 364 12.96 23.77 1.03
C THR A 364 13.84 22.69 0.45
N ASP A 365 15.14 23.02 0.38
CA ASP A 365 16.20 22.16 -0.15
C ASP A 365 16.28 20.75 0.46
N ILE A 366 15.46 20.40 1.43
CA ILE A 366 15.40 19.12 2.14
C ILE A 366 14.45 18.11 1.48
N SER A 367 13.50 18.55 0.62
CA SER A 367 12.57 17.63 -0.05
C SER A 367 12.39 18.09 -1.49
N GLY A 368 13.14 17.51 -2.41
CA GLY A 368 13.18 17.84 -3.85
C GLY A 368 11.86 17.65 -4.63
N ARG A 369 10.76 17.45 -3.93
CA ARG A 369 9.37 17.52 -4.43
C ARG A 369 8.55 18.13 -3.31
N GLY A 370 7.81 19.20 -3.58
CA GLY A 370 6.92 19.87 -2.62
C GLY A 370 6.00 18.87 -1.90
N VAL A 371 6.45 18.34 -0.77
CA VAL A 371 5.68 17.39 0.05
C VAL A 371 4.77 18.22 0.93
N GLY A 372 3.48 18.19 0.68
CA GLY A 372 2.44 18.80 1.50
C GLY A 372 1.73 17.78 2.39
N MET A 373 0.85 18.26 3.27
CA MET A 373 -0.01 17.39 4.09
C MET A 373 -0.96 16.52 3.23
N ASP A 374 -1.25 16.91 2.01
CA ASP A 374 -1.98 16.12 1.00
C ASP A 374 -1.20 14.85 0.60
N VAL A 375 0.13 14.94 0.48
CA VAL A 375 1.00 13.77 0.21
C VAL A 375 1.04 12.83 1.41
N VAL A 376 1.03 13.37 2.65
CA VAL A 376 0.92 12.55 3.87
C VAL A 376 -0.37 11.73 3.84
N LYS A 377 -1.52 12.38 3.58
CA LYS A 377 -2.81 11.71 3.46
C LYS A 377 -2.79 10.62 2.39
N MET A 378 -2.31 10.94 1.20
CA MET A 378 -2.24 9.98 0.09
C MET A 378 -1.36 8.75 0.43
N ASN A 379 -0.24 8.95 1.13
CA ASN A 379 0.64 7.84 1.50
C ASN A 379 0.04 6.99 2.64
N ILE A 380 -0.67 7.59 3.60
CA ILE A 380 -1.43 6.85 4.63
C ILE A 380 -2.54 6.01 3.99
N GLU A 381 -3.27 6.58 3.04
CA GLU A 381 -4.30 5.84 2.30
C GLU A 381 -3.72 4.67 1.51
N LYS A 382 -2.53 4.83 0.90
CA LYS A 382 -1.83 3.73 0.20
C LYS A 382 -1.48 2.55 1.13
N VAL A 383 -1.11 2.84 2.36
CA VAL A 383 -0.79 1.81 3.36
C VAL A 383 -2.01 1.39 4.19
N LYS A 384 -3.22 1.79 3.77
CA LYS A 384 -4.52 1.49 4.42
C LYS A 384 -4.62 1.98 5.86
N GLY A 385 -3.82 2.97 6.19
CA GLY A 385 -3.91 3.65 7.46
C GLY A 385 -5.04 4.66 7.51
N ASN A 386 -5.35 5.10 8.70
CA ASN A 386 -6.22 6.24 8.94
C ASN A 386 -5.42 7.38 9.55
N LEU A 387 -5.78 8.63 9.20
CA LEU A 387 -5.19 9.84 9.76
C LEU A 387 -6.28 10.63 10.48
N THR A 388 -6.04 10.88 11.76
CA THR A 388 -6.89 11.76 12.58
C THR A 388 -6.10 13.01 12.97
N LEU A 389 -6.70 14.18 12.77
CA LEU A 389 -6.10 15.47 13.07
C LEU A 389 -6.91 16.15 14.16
N ARG A 390 -6.27 16.50 15.28
CA ARG A 390 -6.85 17.26 16.39
C ARG A 390 -5.99 18.47 16.67
N SER A 391 -6.59 19.59 16.98
CA SER A 391 -5.85 20.80 17.35
C SER A 391 -6.70 21.72 18.19
N GLU A 392 -6.03 22.42 19.11
CA GLU A 392 -6.61 23.46 19.93
C GLU A 392 -5.75 24.72 19.81
N VAL A 393 -6.39 25.85 19.47
CA VAL A 393 -5.71 27.11 19.24
C VAL A 393 -5.01 27.57 20.52
N GLY A 394 -3.72 27.82 20.41
CA GLY A 394 -2.86 28.23 21.53
C GLY A 394 -2.38 27.09 22.42
N ALA A 395 -2.79 25.84 22.19
CA ALA A 395 -2.48 24.72 23.05
C ALA A 395 -1.63 23.63 22.36
N TYR A 396 -2.12 23.04 21.26
CA TYR A 396 -1.43 21.92 20.60
C TYR A 396 -1.94 21.64 19.18
N THR A 397 -1.10 20.92 18.41
CA THR A 397 -1.54 20.17 17.23
C THR A 397 -1.18 18.71 17.41
N GLU A 398 -2.08 17.79 17.05
CA GLU A 398 -1.92 16.35 17.18
C GLU A 398 -2.34 15.65 15.89
N VAL A 399 -1.45 14.85 15.35
CA VAL A 399 -1.70 13.96 14.20
C VAL A 399 -1.58 12.53 14.68
N GLU A 400 -2.66 11.78 14.62
CA GLU A 400 -2.71 10.37 14.96
C GLU A 400 -2.82 9.54 13.68
N LEU A 401 -1.91 8.59 13.50
CA LEU A 401 -1.86 7.65 12.40
C LEU A 401 -2.17 6.25 12.91
N THR A 402 -3.24 5.64 12.42
CA THR A 402 -3.57 4.24 12.71
C THR A 402 -3.21 3.40 11.50
N LEU A 403 -2.30 2.45 11.68
CA LEU A 403 -1.72 1.63 10.61
C LEU A 403 -1.94 0.15 10.90
N PRO A 404 -2.39 -0.66 9.93
CA PRO A 404 -2.45 -2.10 10.11
C PRO A 404 -1.04 -2.68 10.21
N LEU A 405 -0.83 -3.65 11.08
CA LEU A 405 0.46 -4.34 11.24
C LEU A 405 0.91 -5.06 9.97
N THR A 406 -0.04 -5.48 9.15
CA THR A 406 0.21 -6.22 7.92
C THR A 406 -0.50 -5.58 6.73
N LEU A 407 0.21 -5.45 5.61
CA LEU A 407 -0.35 -4.88 4.37
C LEU A 407 -1.24 -5.85 3.58
N ALA A 408 -1.25 -7.13 3.94
CA ALA A 408 -1.67 -8.17 3.01
C ALA A 408 -3.03 -8.81 3.27
N VAL A 409 -3.56 -8.81 4.49
CA VAL A 409 -4.80 -9.52 4.83
C VAL A 409 -5.84 -8.56 5.39
N ILE A 410 -7.05 -8.61 4.86
CA ILE A 410 -8.20 -7.84 5.37
C ILE A 410 -9.44 -8.73 5.44
N ASP A 411 -10.30 -8.46 6.41
CA ASP A 411 -11.66 -8.99 6.43
C ASP A 411 -12.51 -8.25 5.39
N ALA A 412 -13.19 -8.99 4.53
CA ALA A 412 -14.04 -8.43 3.51
C ALA A 412 -15.38 -9.15 3.41
N LEU A 413 -16.42 -8.41 3.07
CA LEU A 413 -17.70 -8.94 2.64
C LEU A 413 -17.59 -9.30 1.16
N MET A 414 -17.81 -10.56 0.83
CA MET A 414 -17.83 -11.04 -0.54
C MET A 414 -19.21 -10.84 -1.15
N ILE A 415 -19.29 -10.19 -2.30
CA ILE A 415 -20.54 -9.89 -3.00
C ILE A 415 -20.46 -10.25 -4.47
N SER A 416 -21.63 -10.46 -5.10
CA SER A 416 -21.76 -10.44 -6.56
C SER A 416 -22.48 -9.18 -6.99
N CYS A 417 -22.01 -8.58 -8.09
CA CYS A 417 -22.63 -7.43 -8.74
C CYS A 417 -22.42 -7.55 -10.25
N SER A 418 -23.52 -7.52 -11.02
CA SER A 418 -23.53 -7.72 -12.49
C SER A 418 -22.84 -9.01 -12.94
N GLY A 419 -23.00 -10.09 -12.15
CA GLY A 419 -22.41 -11.39 -12.43
C GLY A 419 -20.94 -11.56 -12.04
N GLU A 420 -20.24 -10.48 -11.66
CA GLU A 420 -18.85 -10.51 -11.21
C GLU A 420 -18.75 -10.51 -9.67
N GLN A 421 -17.63 -11.02 -9.15
CA GLN A 421 -17.37 -11.06 -7.71
C GLN A 421 -16.50 -9.89 -7.25
N TYR A 422 -16.92 -9.27 -6.14
CA TYR A 422 -16.22 -8.16 -5.50
C TYR A 422 -16.06 -8.41 -4.01
N ALA A 423 -15.05 -7.79 -3.45
CA ALA A 423 -14.80 -7.76 -2.01
C ALA A 423 -14.98 -6.33 -1.50
N ILE A 424 -15.77 -6.14 -0.43
CA ILE A 424 -15.91 -4.86 0.26
C ILE A 424 -15.21 -4.98 1.61
N PRO A 425 -14.21 -4.14 1.94
CA PRO A 425 -13.57 -4.18 3.26
C PRO A 425 -14.60 -4.03 4.38
N LEU A 426 -14.56 -4.94 5.35
CA LEU A 426 -15.57 -5.04 6.40
C LEU A 426 -15.62 -3.80 7.30
N SER A 427 -14.52 -3.04 7.40
CA SER A 427 -14.44 -1.77 8.12
C SER A 427 -15.43 -0.71 7.63
N TYR A 428 -15.91 -0.82 6.39
CA TYR A 428 -16.92 0.08 5.82
C TYR A 428 -18.32 -0.51 5.80
N VAL A 429 -18.49 -1.80 6.09
CA VAL A 429 -19.78 -2.47 6.05
C VAL A 429 -20.47 -2.35 7.39
N GLN A 430 -21.67 -1.75 7.42
CA GLN A 430 -22.48 -1.69 8.62
C GLN A 430 -23.39 -2.90 8.77
N GLU A 431 -24.12 -3.25 7.70
CA GLU A 431 -24.99 -4.43 7.63
C GLU A 431 -25.39 -4.75 6.20
N THR A 432 -25.94 -5.94 5.99
CA THR A 432 -26.55 -6.35 4.72
C THR A 432 -28.04 -6.59 4.91
N LEU A 433 -28.85 -6.15 3.96
CA LEU A 433 -30.30 -6.20 4.04
C LEU A 433 -30.90 -6.88 2.80
N LYS A 434 -32.09 -7.48 2.97
CA LYS A 434 -32.96 -7.88 1.87
C LYS A 434 -34.15 -6.92 1.83
N ILE A 435 -34.23 -6.11 0.79
CA ILE A 435 -35.22 -5.05 0.62
C ILE A 435 -36.27 -5.45 -0.42
N ARG A 436 -37.49 -4.97 -0.27
CA ARG A 436 -38.57 -5.09 -1.26
C ARG A 436 -38.72 -3.75 -1.99
N SER A 437 -39.30 -3.77 -3.17
CA SER A 437 -39.63 -2.53 -3.91
C SER A 437 -40.53 -1.59 -3.10
N SER A 438 -41.36 -2.14 -2.17
CA SER A 438 -42.21 -1.37 -1.28
C SER A 438 -41.44 -0.60 -0.21
N ASP A 439 -40.23 -1.05 0.12
CA ASP A 439 -39.39 -0.47 1.18
C ASP A 439 -38.57 0.73 0.67
N ILE A 440 -38.61 0.97 -0.67
CA ILE A 440 -37.94 2.07 -1.35
C ILE A 440 -38.88 3.27 -1.45
N ALA A 441 -38.52 4.36 -0.80
CA ALA A 441 -39.22 5.64 -0.92
C ALA A 441 -38.43 6.59 -1.85
N THR A 442 -39.11 7.61 -2.37
CA THR A 442 -38.49 8.68 -3.16
C THR A 442 -38.62 10.00 -2.39
N VAL A 443 -37.51 10.62 -2.05
CA VAL A 443 -37.43 11.90 -1.35
C VAL A 443 -36.62 12.88 -2.19
N ALA A 444 -37.18 14.01 -2.57
CA ALA A 444 -36.52 15.02 -3.42
C ALA A 444 -35.92 14.45 -4.74
N GLY A 445 -36.59 13.46 -5.34
CA GLY A 445 -36.12 12.81 -6.57
C GLY A 445 -35.04 11.75 -6.38
N LYS A 446 -34.61 11.47 -5.13
CA LYS A 446 -33.64 10.44 -4.79
C LYS A 446 -34.32 9.25 -4.14
N GLU A 447 -33.90 8.04 -4.50
CA GLU A 447 -34.36 6.83 -3.86
C GLU A 447 -33.71 6.64 -2.51
N VAL A 448 -34.48 6.28 -1.51
CA VAL A 448 -34.02 6.15 -0.11
C VAL A 448 -34.63 4.91 0.53
N LEU A 449 -33.93 4.37 1.51
CA LEU A 449 -34.38 3.31 2.41
C LEU A 449 -34.54 3.87 3.83
N SER A 450 -35.59 3.42 4.53
CA SER A 450 -35.71 3.66 5.97
C SER A 450 -35.07 2.47 6.71
N VAL A 451 -33.94 2.70 7.32
CA VAL A 451 -33.19 1.68 8.09
C VAL A 451 -33.13 2.17 9.55
N ARG A 452 -33.76 1.44 10.50
CA ARG A 452 -33.78 1.80 11.93
C ARG A 452 -34.15 3.27 12.21
N ASN A 453 -35.16 3.77 11.52
CA ASN A 453 -35.61 5.17 11.57
C ASN A 453 -34.64 6.23 11.03
N ILE A 454 -33.59 5.79 10.30
CA ILE A 454 -32.68 6.69 9.59
C ILE A 454 -32.99 6.57 8.10
N THR A 455 -33.11 7.70 7.40
CA THR A 455 -33.26 7.74 5.94
C THR A 455 -31.90 7.62 5.28
N VAL A 456 -31.67 6.52 4.57
CA VAL A 456 -30.38 6.21 3.92
C VAL A 456 -30.55 6.30 2.40
N PRO A 457 -29.75 7.11 1.68
CA PRO A 457 -29.77 7.15 0.22
C PRO A 457 -29.44 5.79 -0.39
N LEU A 458 -30.20 5.39 -1.42
CA LEU A 458 -30.05 4.11 -2.11
C LEU A 458 -29.46 4.34 -3.50
N PHE A 459 -28.43 3.57 -3.83
CA PHE A 459 -27.74 3.59 -5.13
C PHE A 459 -27.65 2.18 -5.71
N SER A 460 -27.50 2.09 -7.02
CA SER A 460 -27.12 0.83 -7.69
C SER A 460 -25.61 0.74 -7.70
N LEU A 461 -25.03 -0.31 -7.07
CA LEU A 461 -23.59 -0.55 -7.14
C LEU A 461 -23.15 -0.80 -8.59
N ALA A 462 -23.96 -1.50 -9.37
CA ALA A 462 -23.69 -1.75 -10.78
C ALA A 462 -23.53 -0.42 -11.56
N GLN A 463 -24.42 0.56 -11.35
CA GLN A 463 -24.32 1.86 -12.01
C GLN A 463 -23.08 2.66 -11.55
N ILE A 464 -22.75 2.62 -10.26
CA ILE A 464 -21.54 3.25 -9.73
C ILE A 464 -20.29 2.65 -10.39
N LEU A 465 -20.27 1.32 -10.57
CA LEU A 465 -19.16 0.63 -11.22
C LEU A 465 -19.13 0.79 -12.75
N GLY A 466 -20.13 1.48 -13.34
CA GLY A 466 -20.19 1.78 -14.77
C GLY A 466 -20.83 0.68 -15.62
N PHE A 467 -21.54 -0.28 -14.99
CA PHE A 467 -22.33 -1.24 -15.73
C PHE A 467 -23.66 -0.59 -16.16
N GLU A 468 -24.07 -0.82 -17.39
CA GLU A 468 -25.43 -0.49 -17.83
C GLU A 468 -26.43 -1.37 -17.05
N GLU A 469 -27.64 -0.84 -16.81
CA GLU A 469 -28.69 -1.49 -16.03
C GLU A 469 -28.98 -2.91 -16.54
N GLN A 470 -28.24 -3.89 -16.07
CA GLN A 470 -28.70 -5.28 -16.13
C GLN A 470 -29.74 -5.46 -15.02
N LYS A 471 -30.88 -6.00 -15.38
CA LYS A 471 -31.95 -6.37 -14.44
C LYS A 471 -31.38 -7.28 -13.37
N THR A 472 -31.16 -6.70 -12.19
CA THR A 472 -30.74 -7.47 -11.02
C THR A 472 -31.71 -8.61 -10.85
N SER A 473 -31.26 -9.85 -10.93
CA SER A 473 -32.09 -11.05 -10.84
C SER A 473 -32.83 -11.06 -9.50
N ILE A 474 -34.13 -10.76 -9.53
CA ILE A 474 -34.97 -10.68 -8.33
C ILE A 474 -35.44 -12.09 -8.00
N ALA A 475 -34.63 -12.85 -7.29
CA ALA A 475 -35.08 -14.12 -6.73
C ALA A 475 -36.13 -13.84 -5.64
N GLY A 476 -37.43 -14.09 -5.95
CA GLY A 476 -38.51 -13.94 -5.01
C GLY A 476 -38.92 -12.50 -4.65
N GLY A 477 -38.67 -11.51 -5.55
CA GLY A 477 -39.12 -10.13 -5.36
C GLY A 477 -38.39 -9.32 -4.28
N LYS A 478 -37.21 -9.76 -3.84
CA LYS A 478 -36.36 -9.07 -2.87
C LYS A 478 -35.01 -8.76 -3.48
N LEU A 479 -34.53 -7.52 -3.30
CA LEU A 479 -33.20 -7.06 -3.65
C LEU A 479 -32.27 -7.23 -2.45
N ALA A 480 -31.03 -7.59 -2.68
CA ALA A 480 -29.99 -7.52 -1.66
C ALA A 480 -29.36 -6.12 -1.68
N ALA A 481 -29.09 -5.57 -0.51
CA ALA A 481 -28.39 -4.31 -0.35
C ALA A 481 -27.36 -4.40 0.76
N VAL A 482 -26.26 -3.67 0.60
CA VAL A 482 -25.23 -3.45 1.63
C VAL A 482 -25.30 -2.01 2.10
N ILE A 483 -25.29 -1.83 3.41
CA ILE A 483 -25.19 -0.50 4.03
C ILE A 483 -23.71 -0.23 4.27
N LEU A 484 -23.21 0.83 3.62
CA LEU A 484 -21.85 1.31 3.75
C LEU A 484 -21.82 2.56 4.60
N LYS A 485 -20.81 2.64 5.46
CA LYS A 485 -20.58 3.81 6.32
C LYS A 485 -19.15 4.30 6.15
N GLN A 486 -19.02 5.62 5.96
CA GLN A 486 -17.75 6.33 5.97
C GLN A 486 -17.89 7.59 6.82
N ARG A 487 -17.18 7.66 7.95
CA ARG A 487 -17.35 8.73 8.95
C ARG A 487 -18.83 8.88 9.37
N ASP A 488 -19.42 10.04 9.14
CA ASP A 488 -20.84 10.32 9.45
C ASP A 488 -21.79 10.05 8.27
N GLN A 489 -21.25 9.69 7.10
CA GLN A 489 -22.05 9.39 5.92
C GLN A 489 -22.41 7.92 5.86
N ILE A 490 -23.66 7.66 5.45
CA ILE A 490 -24.19 6.30 5.28
C ILE A 490 -24.88 6.24 3.92
N ILE A 491 -24.59 5.23 3.11
CA ILE A 491 -25.29 4.93 1.86
C ILE A 491 -25.71 3.47 1.82
N ALA A 492 -26.74 3.18 1.06
CA ALA A 492 -27.13 1.82 0.71
C ALA A 492 -26.80 1.55 -0.75
N CYS A 493 -26.17 0.41 -1.05
CA CYS A 493 -25.87 -0.01 -2.41
C CYS A 493 -26.56 -1.34 -2.71
N THR A 494 -27.32 -1.44 -3.81
CA THR A 494 -27.91 -2.71 -4.25
C THR A 494 -26.82 -3.62 -4.83
N ILE A 495 -26.92 -4.90 -4.52
CA ILE A 495 -26.02 -5.96 -4.98
C ILE A 495 -26.86 -7.15 -5.47
N ASP A 496 -26.25 -8.05 -6.25
CA ASP A 496 -26.96 -9.27 -6.69
C ASP A 496 -27.09 -10.27 -5.54
N LYS A 497 -25.96 -10.51 -4.84
CA LYS A 497 -25.90 -11.48 -3.75
C LYS A 497 -24.74 -11.17 -2.79
N SER A 498 -24.93 -11.48 -1.51
CA SER A 498 -23.87 -11.55 -0.50
C SER A 498 -23.47 -13.00 -0.29
N HIS A 499 -22.16 -13.27 -0.24
CA HIS A 499 -21.58 -14.60 -0.03
C HIS A 499 -21.00 -14.77 1.38
N GLY A 500 -21.17 -13.78 2.26
CA GLY A 500 -20.61 -13.78 3.60
C GLY A 500 -19.26 -13.09 3.68
N THR A 501 -18.65 -13.15 4.86
CA THR A 501 -17.35 -12.55 5.14
C THR A 501 -16.21 -13.55 4.94
N SER A 502 -15.07 -13.09 4.46
CA SER A 502 -13.86 -13.89 4.28
C SER A 502 -12.63 -13.04 4.53
N GLU A 503 -11.61 -13.62 5.12
CA GLU A 503 -10.28 -13.06 5.08
C GLU A 503 -9.71 -13.16 3.66
N ILE A 504 -9.22 -12.06 3.13
CA ILE A 504 -8.66 -11.98 1.78
C ILE A 504 -7.27 -11.37 1.77
N VAL A 505 -6.41 -11.89 0.91
CA VAL A 505 -5.08 -11.32 0.65
C VAL A 505 -5.19 -10.26 -0.40
N VAL A 506 -4.81 -9.04 -0.07
CA VAL A 506 -4.83 -7.92 -1.01
C VAL A 506 -3.58 -7.94 -1.89
N LYS A 507 -3.80 -8.00 -3.19
CA LYS A 507 -2.75 -7.87 -4.22
C LYS A 507 -2.94 -6.57 -4.96
N SER A 508 -1.84 -5.88 -5.26
CA SER A 508 -1.86 -4.70 -6.13
C SER A 508 -2.20 -5.12 -7.57
N LEU A 509 -2.85 -4.23 -8.31
CA LEU A 509 -3.17 -4.45 -9.73
C LEU A 509 -1.94 -4.37 -10.66
N GLY A 510 -0.73 -4.14 -10.09
CA GLY A 510 0.51 -4.01 -10.82
C GLY A 510 0.77 -2.59 -11.36
N GLY A 511 2.03 -2.31 -11.73
CA GLY A 511 2.47 -0.97 -12.15
C GLY A 511 1.86 -0.46 -13.47
N GLN A 512 1.22 -1.34 -14.24
CA GLN A 512 0.58 -1.00 -15.52
C GLN A 512 -0.82 -0.41 -15.33
N LEU A 513 -1.55 -0.82 -14.27
CA LEU A 513 -2.89 -0.31 -13.94
C LEU A 513 -2.77 0.74 -12.83
N LYS A 514 -2.38 1.96 -13.19
CA LYS A 514 -2.02 3.01 -12.22
C LYS A 514 -3.15 3.49 -11.33
N LYS A 515 -4.39 3.53 -11.78
CA LYS A 515 -5.59 3.86 -10.98
C LYS A 515 -6.84 3.38 -11.71
N VAL A 516 -7.49 2.38 -11.17
CA VAL A 516 -8.80 1.91 -11.65
C VAL A 516 -9.85 2.53 -10.72
N ARG A 517 -10.87 3.21 -11.29
CA ARG A 517 -11.95 3.81 -10.50
C ARG A 517 -12.65 2.72 -9.67
N HIS A 518 -13.04 3.07 -8.46
CA HIS A 518 -13.79 2.22 -7.52
C HIS A 518 -13.08 0.92 -7.12
N THR A 519 -11.79 0.76 -7.52
CA THR A 519 -11.03 -0.46 -7.25
C THR A 519 -9.77 -0.12 -6.46
N PHE A 520 -9.64 -0.76 -5.31
CA PHE A 520 -8.52 -0.60 -4.38
C PHE A 520 -7.39 -1.62 -4.64
N GLY A 521 -7.73 -2.80 -5.15
CA GLY A 521 -6.82 -3.91 -5.42
C GLY A 521 -7.59 -5.14 -5.87
N ALA A 522 -6.94 -6.29 -5.89
CA ALA A 522 -7.56 -7.57 -6.21
C ALA A 522 -7.19 -8.63 -5.16
N THR A 523 -7.99 -9.68 -5.09
CA THR A 523 -7.69 -10.91 -4.36
C THR A 523 -7.93 -12.12 -5.25
N VAL A 524 -7.44 -13.28 -4.83
CA VAL A 524 -7.73 -14.56 -5.50
C VAL A 524 -8.61 -15.37 -4.55
N MET A 525 -9.76 -15.80 -5.06
CA MET A 525 -10.72 -16.60 -4.33
C MET A 525 -10.27 -18.06 -4.19
N GLY A 526 -10.93 -18.82 -3.32
CA GLY A 526 -10.64 -20.24 -3.12
C GLY A 526 -10.82 -21.12 -4.36
N ASP A 527 -11.63 -20.70 -5.33
CA ASP A 527 -11.81 -21.33 -6.63
C ASP A 527 -10.76 -20.93 -7.69
N GLY A 528 -9.79 -20.06 -7.29
CA GLY A 528 -8.75 -19.54 -8.17
C GLY A 528 -9.17 -18.31 -9.00
N ASN A 529 -10.41 -17.87 -8.94
CA ASN A 529 -10.88 -16.70 -9.65
C ASN A 529 -10.44 -15.41 -8.97
N PRO A 530 -10.06 -14.35 -9.71
CA PRO A 530 -9.77 -13.05 -9.13
C PRO A 530 -11.08 -12.34 -8.73
N ALA A 531 -11.07 -11.65 -7.60
CA ALA A 531 -12.11 -10.71 -7.20
C ALA A 531 -11.49 -9.33 -6.96
N LEU A 532 -12.17 -8.28 -7.46
CA LEU A 532 -11.72 -6.91 -7.23
C LEU A 532 -12.15 -6.43 -5.86
N ILE A 533 -11.25 -5.73 -5.17
CA ILE A 533 -11.53 -5.12 -3.88
C ILE A 533 -12.00 -3.70 -4.13
N LEU A 534 -13.20 -3.37 -3.64
CA LEU A 534 -13.81 -2.07 -3.88
C LEU A 534 -13.18 -0.97 -3.03
N ASP A 535 -12.96 0.19 -3.65
CA ASP A 535 -12.57 1.44 -3.00
C ASP A 535 -13.83 2.17 -2.53
N VAL A 536 -14.21 1.94 -1.27
CA VAL A 536 -15.45 2.52 -0.70
C VAL A 536 -15.41 4.06 -0.67
N PRO A 537 -14.33 4.73 -0.29
CA PRO A 537 -14.19 6.18 -0.43
C PRO A 537 -14.52 6.72 -1.84
N ASP A 538 -14.02 6.06 -2.89
CA ASP A 538 -14.28 6.47 -4.28
C ASP A 538 -15.75 6.20 -4.69
N ILE A 539 -16.38 5.17 -4.11
CA ILE A 539 -17.82 4.89 -4.25
C ILE A 539 -18.65 6.03 -3.64
N PHE A 540 -18.33 6.49 -2.42
CA PHE A 540 -19.02 7.63 -1.78
C PHE A 540 -18.88 8.91 -2.61
N ALA A 541 -17.69 9.24 -3.10
CA ALA A 541 -17.45 10.41 -3.94
C ALA A 541 -18.27 10.38 -5.24
N THR A 542 -18.43 9.20 -5.84
CA THR A 542 -19.25 9.03 -7.06
C THR A 542 -20.74 9.12 -6.74
N ALA A 543 -21.18 8.56 -5.62
CA ALA A 543 -22.57 8.60 -5.17
C ALA A 543 -23.06 10.04 -4.89
N GLU A 544 -22.21 10.91 -4.39
CA GLU A 544 -22.52 12.34 -4.18
C GLU A 544 -22.82 13.08 -5.51
N GLY A 545 -22.08 12.73 -6.58
CA GLY A 545 -22.25 13.32 -7.92
C GLY A 545 -23.36 12.68 -8.78
N ALA A 546 -23.88 11.52 -8.37
CA ALA A 546 -24.85 10.77 -9.15
C ALA A 546 -26.29 11.20 -8.81
N SER A 547 -27.07 11.58 -9.83
CA SER A 547 -28.51 11.70 -9.71
C SER A 547 -29.13 10.31 -9.61
N SER A 548 -29.65 9.94 -8.44
CA SER A 548 -30.33 8.65 -8.23
C SER A 548 -31.71 8.67 -8.91
N VAL A 549 -31.75 8.39 -10.21
CA VAL A 549 -33.00 8.27 -10.98
C VAL A 549 -32.98 6.93 -11.72
N GLY A 550 -33.84 6.00 -11.31
CA GLY A 550 -34.17 4.89 -12.18
C GLY A 550 -34.44 3.49 -11.63
N LEU A 551 -34.05 3.14 -10.37
CA LEU A 551 -34.25 1.78 -9.83
C LEU A 551 -35.74 1.35 -9.79
N ARG A 552 -36.66 2.31 -9.60
CA ARG A 552 -38.11 2.03 -9.58
C ARG A 552 -38.69 1.79 -10.97
N ARG A 553 -38.07 2.31 -12.02
CA ARG A 553 -38.55 2.18 -13.42
C ARG A 553 -38.11 0.86 -14.04
N SER A 554 -36.95 0.32 -13.69
CA SER A 554 -36.42 -0.96 -14.18
C SER A 554 -37.20 -2.19 -13.61
N LEU A 555 -37.87 -2.01 -12.45
CA LEU A 555 -38.67 -3.05 -11.81
C LEU A 555 -40.04 -3.29 -12.49
N GLN A 556 -40.50 -2.40 -13.35
CA GLN A 556 -41.82 -2.50 -14.03
C GLN A 556 -41.76 -2.98 -15.47
N GLU A 557 -40.60 -2.95 -16.13
CA GLU A 557 -40.48 -3.32 -17.55
C GLU A 557 -39.60 -4.57 -17.75
N SER A 558 -40.22 -5.75 -17.53
CA SER A 558 -39.65 -7.02 -18.00
C SER A 558 -39.87 -7.16 -19.50
N GLN A 559 -38.96 -6.68 -20.30
CA GLN A 559 -38.90 -7.03 -21.72
C GLN A 559 -37.60 -7.78 -22.04
N THR A 560 -37.76 -8.86 -22.79
CA THR A 560 -36.73 -9.77 -23.26
C THR A 560 -35.56 -9.08 -23.92
N PHE A 561 -34.38 -9.25 -23.38
CA PHE A 561 -33.12 -8.89 -24.04
C PHE A 561 -32.85 -9.88 -25.18
N VAL A 562 -32.68 -9.38 -26.38
CA VAL A 562 -32.11 -10.18 -27.47
C VAL A 562 -30.58 -9.96 -27.38
N SER A 563 -29.83 -11.01 -27.06
CA SER A 563 -28.35 -11.01 -27.11
C SER A 563 -27.92 -10.67 -28.54
N ARG A 564 -26.86 -9.82 -28.66
CA ARG A 564 -26.26 -9.46 -29.97
C ARG A 564 -25.53 -10.63 -30.62
N GLY A 565 -25.20 -11.69 -29.86
CA GLY A 565 -24.56 -12.93 -30.31
C GLY A 565 -23.76 -13.61 -29.19
N ASN A 566 -23.55 -14.93 -29.38
CA ASN A 566 -22.77 -15.76 -28.47
C ASN A 566 -21.32 -15.89 -28.93
N ILE A 567 -20.36 -15.48 -28.13
CA ILE A 567 -18.94 -15.48 -28.47
C ILE A 567 -18.18 -16.45 -27.56
N LEU A 568 -17.35 -17.32 -28.15
CA LEU A 568 -16.40 -18.17 -27.44
C LEU A 568 -15.03 -17.50 -27.42
N VAL A 569 -14.48 -17.24 -26.24
CA VAL A 569 -13.11 -16.69 -26.04
C VAL A 569 -12.19 -17.78 -25.51
N VAL A 570 -11.10 -18.04 -26.23
CA VAL A 570 -10.14 -19.11 -25.95
C VAL A 570 -8.74 -18.51 -25.77
N ASP A 571 -8.24 -18.49 -24.54
CA ASP A 571 -6.93 -17.97 -24.23
C ASP A 571 -6.43 -18.68 -22.94
N ASP A 572 -5.19 -19.09 -22.85
CA ASP A 572 -4.64 -19.75 -21.65
C ASP A 572 -4.33 -18.73 -20.53
N SER A 573 -4.09 -17.47 -20.91
CA SER A 573 -3.88 -16.36 -19.97
C SER A 573 -5.21 -15.93 -19.33
N ILE A 574 -5.33 -16.11 -18.02
CA ILE A 574 -6.52 -15.68 -17.26
C ILE A 574 -6.78 -14.17 -17.38
N THR A 575 -5.71 -13.37 -17.47
CA THR A 575 -5.80 -11.91 -17.56
C THR A 575 -6.37 -11.47 -18.91
N THR A 576 -5.83 -12.01 -20.01
CA THR A 576 -6.29 -11.69 -21.38
C THR A 576 -7.72 -12.15 -21.56
N ARG A 577 -8.03 -13.38 -21.21
CA ARG A 577 -9.38 -13.97 -21.30
C ARG A 577 -10.43 -13.18 -20.54
N THR A 578 -10.11 -12.72 -19.31
CA THR A 578 -11.03 -11.91 -18.51
C THR A 578 -11.24 -10.53 -19.12
N MET A 579 -10.18 -9.91 -19.66
CA MET A 579 -10.25 -8.61 -20.32
C MET A 579 -11.11 -8.67 -21.58
N GLU A 580 -10.87 -9.64 -22.45
CA GLU A 580 -11.65 -9.84 -23.68
C GLU A 580 -13.13 -10.11 -23.38
N LYS A 581 -13.42 -10.99 -22.39
CA LYS A 581 -14.79 -11.22 -21.90
C LYS A 581 -15.43 -9.91 -21.44
N SER A 582 -14.75 -9.13 -20.60
CA SER A 582 -15.31 -7.88 -20.04
C SER A 582 -15.65 -6.86 -21.13
N ILE A 583 -14.79 -6.72 -22.15
CA ILE A 583 -15.01 -5.83 -23.29
C ILE A 583 -16.26 -6.25 -24.07
N LEU A 584 -16.40 -7.53 -24.37
CA LEU A 584 -17.49 -8.07 -25.20
C LEU A 584 -18.82 -8.06 -24.45
N VAL A 585 -18.83 -8.45 -23.18
CA VAL A 585 -20.03 -8.40 -22.32
C VAL A 585 -20.54 -6.98 -22.15
N ALA A 586 -19.63 -6.01 -21.94
CA ALA A 586 -19.98 -4.58 -21.85
C ALA A 586 -20.64 -4.03 -23.13
N ASN A 587 -20.47 -4.72 -24.28
CA ASN A 587 -21.06 -4.33 -25.56
C ASN A 587 -22.24 -5.22 -26.00
N GLY A 588 -22.81 -6.02 -25.06
CA GLY A 588 -24.06 -6.75 -25.24
C GLY A 588 -23.93 -8.14 -25.85
N TYR A 589 -22.71 -8.71 -25.88
CA TYR A 589 -22.49 -10.09 -26.32
C TYR A 589 -22.52 -11.04 -25.12
N GLU A 590 -23.03 -12.25 -25.36
CA GLU A 590 -22.93 -13.36 -24.41
C GLU A 590 -21.60 -14.09 -24.62
N VAL A 591 -20.77 -14.23 -23.56
CA VAL A 591 -19.39 -14.70 -23.70
C VAL A 591 -19.14 -15.93 -22.85
N THR A 592 -18.82 -17.02 -23.53
CA THR A 592 -18.29 -18.25 -22.93
C THR A 592 -16.76 -18.23 -23.05
N ILE A 593 -16.06 -18.62 -21.98
CA ILE A 593 -14.60 -18.65 -21.95
C ILE A 593 -14.09 -20.09 -21.97
N ALA A 594 -12.97 -20.33 -22.63
CA ALA A 594 -12.23 -21.60 -22.62
C ALA A 594 -10.77 -21.38 -22.30
N ILE A 595 -10.17 -22.28 -21.52
CA ILE A 595 -8.78 -22.18 -21.04
C ILE A 595 -7.77 -22.82 -21.98
N SER A 596 -8.22 -23.61 -22.93
CA SER A 596 -7.42 -24.29 -23.94
C SER A 596 -8.26 -24.59 -25.18
N ALA A 597 -7.62 -25.02 -26.26
CA ALA A 597 -8.30 -25.45 -27.48
C ALA A 597 -9.14 -26.71 -27.26
N GLU A 598 -8.72 -27.61 -26.38
CA GLU A 598 -9.49 -28.83 -26.02
C GLU A 598 -10.74 -28.44 -25.26
N ASP A 599 -10.66 -27.57 -24.26
CA ASP A 599 -11.80 -27.05 -23.50
C ASP A 599 -12.79 -26.31 -24.44
N ALA A 600 -12.26 -25.58 -25.43
CA ALA A 600 -13.08 -24.94 -26.45
C ALA A 600 -13.87 -25.96 -27.31
N LEU A 601 -13.23 -27.06 -27.74
CA LEU A 601 -13.87 -28.09 -28.53
C LEU A 601 -14.98 -28.83 -27.74
N ASP A 602 -14.76 -29.07 -26.44
CA ASP A 602 -15.78 -29.66 -25.56
C ASP A 602 -17.01 -28.74 -25.42
N LYS A 603 -16.79 -27.42 -25.28
CA LYS A 603 -17.88 -26.44 -25.17
C LYS A 603 -18.66 -26.26 -26.49
N ILE A 604 -17.95 -26.33 -27.61
CA ILE A 604 -18.56 -26.29 -28.95
C ILE A 604 -19.51 -27.46 -29.18
N GLY A 605 -19.24 -28.63 -28.61
CA GLY A 605 -20.18 -29.78 -28.63
C GLY A 605 -21.43 -29.59 -27.77
N ALA A 606 -21.44 -28.62 -26.85
CA ALA A 606 -22.53 -28.38 -25.90
C ALA A 606 -23.37 -27.13 -26.19
N ALA A 607 -22.83 -26.15 -26.94
CA ALA A 607 -23.48 -24.87 -27.22
C ALA A 607 -23.07 -24.33 -28.59
N ASN A 608 -23.92 -23.48 -29.21
CA ASN A 608 -23.66 -22.82 -30.48
C ASN A 608 -23.07 -21.43 -30.24
N PHE A 609 -22.03 -21.09 -30.99
CA PHE A 609 -21.38 -19.79 -30.94
C PHE A 609 -21.39 -19.11 -32.29
N ASP A 610 -21.67 -17.79 -32.30
CA ASP A 610 -21.74 -16.98 -33.50
C ASP A 610 -20.34 -16.50 -33.94
N LEU A 611 -19.36 -16.48 -33.00
CA LEU A 611 -17.99 -16.10 -33.26
C LEU A 611 -17.05 -16.77 -32.25
N VAL A 612 -15.83 -17.07 -32.68
CA VAL A 612 -14.75 -17.60 -31.82
C VAL A 612 -13.56 -16.65 -31.84
N ILE A 613 -13.06 -16.28 -30.68
CA ILE A 613 -11.81 -15.53 -30.50
C ILE A 613 -10.78 -16.46 -29.87
N SER A 614 -9.62 -16.63 -30.48
CA SER A 614 -8.61 -17.57 -30.01
C SER A 614 -7.22 -16.98 -29.98
N ASP A 615 -6.48 -17.20 -28.88
CA ASP A 615 -5.02 -17.03 -28.87
C ASP A 615 -4.35 -18.08 -29.77
N VAL A 616 -3.16 -17.75 -30.28
CA VAL A 616 -2.28 -18.67 -31.02
C VAL A 616 -1.48 -19.54 -30.07
N GLU A 617 -0.88 -18.94 -29.06
CA GLU A 617 0.10 -19.59 -28.19
C GLU A 617 -0.58 -20.19 -26.95
N MET A 618 -1.11 -21.39 -27.09
CA MET A 618 -1.73 -22.14 -26.00
C MET A 618 -1.05 -23.51 -25.82
N PRO A 619 -0.99 -24.04 -24.56
CA PRO A 619 -0.51 -25.40 -24.33
C PRO A 619 -1.40 -26.45 -25.03
N GLY A 620 -0.78 -27.45 -25.60
CA GLY A 620 -1.50 -28.50 -26.36
C GLY A 620 -1.76 -28.07 -27.79
N LEU A 621 -3.02 -27.97 -28.20
CA LEU A 621 -3.42 -27.49 -29.52
C LEU A 621 -3.33 -25.96 -29.59
N ASN A 622 -2.65 -25.44 -30.61
CA ASN A 622 -2.56 -24.01 -30.85
C ASN A 622 -3.81 -23.45 -31.55
N GLY A 623 -3.96 -22.09 -31.56
CA GLY A 623 -5.14 -21.44 -32.14
C GLY A 623 -5.35 -21.66 -33.65
N PHE A 624 -4.26 -21.92 -34.41
CA PHE A 624 -4.39 -22.28 -35.85
C PHE A 624 -4.96 -23.69 -36.02
N GLU A 625 -4.49 -24.63 -35.19
CA GLU A 625 -5.00 -26.01 -35.19
C GLU A 625 -6.46 -26.08 -34.71
N LEU A 626 -6.83 -25.28 -33.68
CA LEU A 626 -8.23 -25.13 -33.27
C LEU A 626 -9.07 -24.62 -34.42
N THR A 627 -8.65 -23.56 -35.10
CA THR A 627 -9.37 -23.00 -36.25
C THR A 627 -9.55 -24.04 -37.38
N ALA A 628 -8.51 -24.79 -37.71
CA ALA A 628 -8.57 -25.82 -38.71
C ALA A 628 -9.57 -26.95 -38.31
N ARG A 629 -9.64 -27.33 -37.03
CA ARG A 629 -10.63 -28.32 -36.54
C ARG A 629 -12.05 -27.78 -36.58
N LEU A 630 -12.25 -26.50 -36.26
CA LEU A 630 -13.56 -25.83 -36.39
C LEU A 630 -14.05 -25.90 -37.83
N ARG A 631 -13.18 -25.69 -38.83
CA ARG A 631 -13.54 -25.80 -40.26
C ARG A 631 -13.93 -27.21 -40.72
N ALA A 632 -13.53 -28.23 -39.97
CA ALA A 632 -13.90 -29.62 -40.21
C ALA A 632 -15.28 -30.01 -39.60
N ILE A 633 -15.84 -29.16 -38.72
CA ILE A 633 -17.15 -29.36 -38.11
C ILE A 633 -18.17 -28.62 -38.99
N ASP A 634 -19.17 -29.33 -39.51
CA ASP A 634 -20.15 -28.78 -40.48
C ASP A 634 -20.88 -27.54 -39.93
N GLU A 635 -21.25 -27.54 -38.65
CA GLU A 635 -21.96 -26.45 -37.98
C GLU A 635 -21.08 -25.17 -37.81
N TYR A 636 -19.76 -25.33 -37.70
CA TYR A 636 -18.79 -24.25 -37.47
C TYR A 636 -17.96 -23.88 -38.72
N LYS A 637 -18.27 -24.48 -39.84
CA LYS A 637 -17.53 -24.28 -41.09
C LYS A 637 -17.50 -22.81 -41.55
N ASN A 638 -18.57 -22.08 -41.27
CA ASN A 638 -18.72 -20.67 -41.64
C ASN A 638 -18.64 -19.70 -40.44
N THR A 639 -18.61 -20.20 -39.21
CA THR A 639 -18.51 -19.35 -38.00
C THR A 639 -17.21 -18.53 -38.02
N PRO A 640 -17.29 -17.21 -37.94
CA PRO A 640 -16.08 -16.36 -37.98
C PRO A 640 -15.16 -16.67 -36.80
N VAL A 641 -13.85 -16.65 -37.09
CA VAL A 641 -12.78 -16.85 -36.09
C VAL A 641 -11.83 -15.66 -36.16
N ILE A 642 -11.59 -15.03 -35.02
CA ILE A 642 -10.61 -14.00 -34.82
C ILE A 642 -9.43 -14.60 -34.06
N ILE A 643 -8.24 -14.47 -34.61
CA ILE A 643 -7.00 -14.84 -33.93
C ILE A 643 -6.43 -13.59 -33.23
N VAL A 644 -6.16 -13.69 -31.94
CA VAL A 644 -5.53 -12.64 -31.13
C VAL A 644 -4.19 -13.17 -30.63
N SER A 645 -3.07 -12.52 -30.96
CA SER A 645 -1.73 -13.06 -30.64
C SER A 645 -0.68 -12.00 -30.37
N SER A 646 0.32 -12.33 -29.55
CA SER A 646 1.53 -11.52 -29.32
C SER A 646 2.47 -11.51 -30.56
N LEU A 647 2.27 -12.41 -31.50
CA LEU A 647 3.11 -12.58 -32.69
C LEU A 647 2.73 -11.58 -33.79
N SER A 648 3.67 -10.72 -34.21
CA SER A 648 3.39 -9.65 -35.19
C SER A 648 3.88 -9.91 -36.61
N LYS A 649 4.56 -11.05 -36.89
CA LYS A 649 5.16 -11.35 -38.19
C LYS A 649 4.10 -11.70 -39.24
N ASP A 650 4.31 -11.26 -40.48
CA ASP A 650 3.40 -11.53 -41.58
C ASP A 650 3.22 -13.02 -41.91
N GLU A 651 4.17 -13.86 -41.54
CA GLU A 651 4.06 -15.32 -41.64
C GLU A 651 2.92 -15.88 -40.79
N HIS A 652 2.72 -15.34 -39.57
CA HIS A 652 1.64 -15.80 -38.67
C HIS A 652 0.27 -15.34 -39.18
N LYS A 653 0.18 -14.16 -39.75
CA LYS A 653 -1.04 -13.69 -40.41
C LYS A 653 -1.45 -14.58 -41.58
N ARG A 654 -0.45 -15.03 -42.39
CA ARG A 654 -0.70 -15.98 -43.49
C ARG A 654 -1.21 -17.33 -42.96
N LYS A 655 -0.56 -17.87 -41.93
CA LYS A 655 -1.00 -19.14 -41.28
C LYS A 655 -2.43 -19.04 -40.72
N ALA A 656 -2.81 -17.89 -40.16
CA ALA A 656 -4.18 -17.68 -39.68
C ALA A 656 -5.19 -17.75 -40.83
N ILE A 657 -4.91 -17.10 -41.95
CA ILE A 657 -5.76 -17.13 -43.16
C ILE A 657 -5.82 -18.54 -43.73
N GLU A 658 -4.67 -19.24 -43.81
CA GLU A 658 -4.63 -20.64 -44.32
C GLU A 658 -5.41 -21.61 -43.41
N ALA A 659 -5.41 -21.36 -42.10
CA ALA A 659 -6.23 -22.12 -41.13
C ALA A 659 -7.75 -21.79 -41.24
N GLY A 660 -8.09 -20.68 -41.91
CA GLY A 660 -9.48 -20.26 -42.13
C GLY A 660 -10.00 -19.21 -41.15
N ALA A 661 -9.12 -18.43 -40.48
CA ALA A 661 -9.50 -17.29 -39.65
C ALA A 661 -9.91 -16.09 -40.52
N GLN A 662 -10.90 -15.31 -40.07
CA GLN A 662 -11.40 -14.12 -40.75
C GLN A 662 -10.66 -12.83 -40.34
N ALA A 663 -10.09 -12.82 -39.16
CA ALA A 663 -9.32 -11.68 -38.67
C ALA A 663 -8.11 -12.11 -37.82
N TYR A 664 -7.10 -11.24 -37.77
CA TYR A 664 -5.91 -11.39 -36.95
C TYR A 664 -5.59 -10.09 -36.24
N ILE A 665 -5.56 -10.10 -34.90
CA ILE A 665 -5.27 -8.94 -34.05
C ILE A 665 -3.97 -9.19 -33.29
N VAL A 666 -3.09 -8.20 -33.24
CA VAL A 666 -1.81 -8.28 -32.50
C VAL A 666 -2.02 -7.71 -31.10
N LYS A 667 -1.73 -8.53 -30.05
CA LYS A 667 -1.90 -8.14 -28.61
C LYS A 667 -1.11 -6.86 -28.25
N GLY A 668 0.01 -6.56 -28.90
CA GLY A 668 0.80 -5.34 -28.67
C GLY A 668 0.18 -4.03 -29.20
N ALA A 669 -0.81 -4.12 -30.10
CA ALA A 669 -1.59 -3.02 -30.66
C ALA A 669 -3.07 -3.11 -30.25
N PHE A 670 -3.36 -3.81 -29.16
CA PHE A 670 -4.71 -4.11 -28.69
C PHE A 670 -5.34 -2.84 -28.09
N GLU A 671 -6.06 -2.10 -28.92
CA GLU A 671 -7.00 -1.07 -28.48
C GLU A 671 -8.39 -1.69 -28.39
N GLN A 672 -9.13 -1.33 -27.33
CA GLN A 672 -10.49 -1.81 -27.07
C GLN A 672 -11.43 -1.65 -28.29
N GLY A 673 -11.25 -0.55 -29.01
CA GLY A 673 -11.99 -0.26 -30.26
C GLY A 673 -11.70 -1.28 -31.37
N THR A 674 -10.46 -1.70 -31.55
CA THR A 674 -10.07 -2.61 -32.65
C THR A 674 -10.75 -3.99 -32.56
N LEU A 675 -10.85 -4.53 -31.33
CA LEU A 675 -11.54 -5.81 -31.13
C LEU A 675 -13.04 -5.68 -31.42
N LEU A 676 -13.68 -4.65 -30.88
CA LEU A 676 -15.12 -4.42 -31.04
C LEU A 676 -15.49 -4.15 -32.49
N ASP A 677 -14.75 -3.27 -33.18
CA ASP A 677 -14.96 -2.96 -34.60
C ASP A 677 -14.84 -4.24 -35.46
N THR A 678 -13.88 -5.11 -35.12
CA THR A 678 -13.70 -6.38 -35.83
C THR A 678 -14.86 -7.35 -35.55
N VAL A 679 -15.32 -7.46 -34.31
CA VAL A 679 -16.46 -8.30 -33.93
C VAL A 679 -17.75 -7.80 -34.60
N GLU A 680 -18.02 -6.49 -34.52
CA GLU A 680 -19.20 -5.88 -35.16
C GLU A 680 -19.17 -6.04 -36.69
N SER A 681 -18.01 -6.00 -37.33
CA SER A 681 -17.91 -6.22 -38.78
C SER A 681 -18.19 -7.67 -39.19
N LEU A 682 -18.05 -8.65 -38.28
CA LEU A 682 -18.20 -10.09 -38.59
C LEU A 682 -19.56 -10.67 -38.20
N ILE A 683 -20.19 -10.15 -37.13
CA ILE A 683 -21.48 -10.68 -36.61
C ILE A 683 -22.49 -9.56 -36.26
N GLY A 684 -22.16 -8.28 -36.56
CA GLY A 684 -23.02 -7.11 -36.33
C GLY A 684 -24.12 -6.90 -37.37
#